data_aef209c29c7c620c2fb434aee35749f6
#
_entry.id   aef209c29c7c620c2fb434aee35749f6
#
_cell.length_a   1.000
_cell.length_b   1.000
_cell.length_c   1.000
_cell.angle_alpha   90.00
_cell.angle_beta   90.00
_cell.angle_gamma   90.00
#
_symmetry.space_group_name_H-M   'P 1'
#
loop_
_entity.id
_entity.type
_entity.pdbx_description
1 polymer ?
#
loop_
_entity_poly.entity_id
_entity_poly.type
_entity_poly.pdbx_seq_one_letter_code
_entity_poly.pdbx_strand_id
1 'polypeptide(L)'
;MNELFRLEHFSFTYPQQRRKALDDISLTVRPGQFWVLCGPSGCGKSTLLRQCKTVLAPYGAAEGDIFFEGVSLRDVPNRRQASEIGFVMQSPEHQVVTDKVWHELAFGLESLGLDTPSIRRRVAEMASFFGIQDWFHKDVDQLSGGQKQLLSLASVMVLQPKVLILDEPTSQLDPIAASDFLQTLGRINRELGTTVLLTEHRLEEALPLATDVAVLDGGRLLCTGTPAEVGRQLRDRGHGMFLAMPAAMRVWASVRSGADCPVTVREGREFLRIWHKDHPLRPLPEEVRPARGEPVLEGRGLFFRYEPALPDVVKGLDITVYRGEFVALLGGNGAGKTTSLHLLSGALTPQRGEVRRTGRIGALPQNPQALFVKKTVREDLYEVFDGQRIDPALKEQRIAQAVSLCRLTELLDRHPYDLSGGEQQRAALCKVLLLDPDILLLDEPTKGLDAEFKQELASILRALTAGGVTILMVSHDVEFCARYAHRCALFFDGGIVTEGAPRAFFSGNSFYTTSADRMARELCPGAVTPEDVMAAIGGDVPPEPAFDRAYQPLPPVAEEAATWKPTKLPWWRKCIAAVAGAVALLIFWNAAKRTDLTALVGGGTVSDAGWAALRMYGLFIVALLVVVAAIGRRSPPPVSVQTPVEKRKLSRRTLTATVLILLCIPATLFIGCYYGGTQNYYLLSVLVMLECMLPFFMVFEGRKPQARELVVIAVLCALGVAGRAAFFMLPQFKPVMALTIIAGVAFGGETGFLVGAMTMLASNFLFSQGPWTPFQMFSMGIIGFLAGVLFRKGWLRRSRGALSVFGAIAAVVIYGGIMNPASALMYSQETNWKVLVTYYITGFPMDCVHAAATVLFLLVLAEPMLEKLDRIKVKYGLVE
;
A
#
# COMPACT_ATOMS: atom_id res chain seq x y z
N MET A 1 -24.87 -33.11 9.15
CA MET A 1 -24.19 -32.76 7.88
C MET A 1 -22.91 -32.07 8.26
N ASN A 2 -21.75 -32.55 7.83
CA ASN A 2 -20.50 -31.91 8.18
C ASN A 2 -20.33 -30.63 7.34
N GLU A 3 -20.67 -29.49 7.91
CA GLU A 3 -20.42 -28.18 7.32
C GLU A 3 -19.10 -27.63 7.89
N LEU A 4 -18.18 -27.19 7.04
CA LEU A 4 -16.91 -26.60 7.48
C LEU A 4 -17.07 -25.10 7.71
N PHE A 5 -17.58 -24.38 6.69
CA PHE A 5 -18.02 -23.00 6.83
C PHE A 5 -19.48 -22.84 6.46
N ARG A 6 -20.20 -22.02 7.23
CA ARG A 6 -21.57 -21.60 6.91
C ARG A 6 -21.69 -20.10 7.19
N LEU A 7 -22.04 -19.37 6.15
CA LEU A 7 -22.39 -17.95 6.23
C LEU A 7 -23.91 -17.83 6.17
N GLU A 8 -24.48 -17.10 7.11
CA GLU A 8 -25.94 -16.89 7.22
C GLU A 8 -26.25 -15.40 7.14
N HIS A 9 -26.88 -14.98 6.04
CA HIS A 9 -27.33 -13.59 5.81
C HIS A 9 -26.25 -12.55 6.13
N PHE A 10 -25.00 -12.86 5.76
CA PHE A 10 -23.86 -12.05 6.14
C PHE A 10 -23.75 -10.81 5.26
N SER A 11 -23.77 -9.64 5.92
CA SER A 11 -23.57 -8.34 5.28
C SER A 11 -22.43 -7.59 5.94
N PHE A 12 -21.71 -6.76 5.16
CA PHE A 12 -20.61 -5.98 5.69
C PHE A 12 -20.50 -4.61 5.01
N THR A 13 -20.29 -3.57 5.82
CA THR A 13 -20.11 -2.18 5.35
C THR A 13 -18.84 -1.59 5.92
N TYR A 14 -17.97 -1.05 5.05
CA TYR A 14 -16.78 -0.31 5.48
C TYR A 14 -17.14 1.02 6.16
N PRO A 15 -16.30 1.53 7.10
CA PRO A 15 -16.52 2.83 7.70
C PRO A 15 -16.65 3.93 6.65
N GLN A 16 -17.56 4.88 6.89
CA GLN A 16 -17.84 6.02 6.01
C GLN A 16 -18.38 5.68 4.61
N GLN A 17 -18.60 4.42 4.28
CA GLN A 17 -19.27 4.02 3.05
C GLN A 17 -20.77 3.82 3.29
N ARG A 18 -21.58 4.27 2.32
CA ARG A 18 -23.05 4.05 2.36
C ARG A 18 -23.43 2.72 1.70
N ARG A 19 -22.62 2.23 0.79
CA ARG A 19 -22.86 0.98 0.05
C ARG A 19 -22.28 -0.18 0.85
N LYS A 20 -23.06 -1.26 1.01
CA LYS A 20 -22.58 -2.52 1.57
C LYS A 20 -21.52 -3.12 0.63
N ALA A 21 -20.40 -3.56 1.18
CA ALA A 21 -19.37 -4.30 0.45
C ALA A 21 -19.77 -5.78 0.26
N LEU A 22 -20.53 -6.32 1.22
CA LEU A 22 -21.21 -7.62 1.15
C LEU A 22 -22.65 -7.40 1.58
N ASP A 23 -23.61 -7.95 0.85
CA ASP A 23 -25.03 -7.78 1.10
C ASP A 23 -25.75 -9.12 0.98
N ASP A 24 -26.18 -9.63 2.14
CA ASP A 24 -26.98 -10.85 2.27
C ASP A 24 -26.32 -12.11 1.68
N ILE A 25 -25.07 -12.39 2.04
CA ILE A 25 -24.34 -13.56 1.59
C ILE A 25 -24.71 -14.77 2.45
N SER A 26 -25.27 -15.80 1.80
CA SER A 26 -25.53 -17.11 2.39
C SER A 26 -24.82 -18.19 1.58
N LEU A 27 -23.85 -18.88 2.20
CA LEU A 27 -23.00 -19.86 1.54
C LEU A 27 -22.62 -20.98 2.52
N THR A 28 -22.67 -22.21 2.06
CA THR A 28 -22.21 -23.38 2.84
C THR A 28 -21.07 -24.08 2.12
N VAL A 29 -19.96 -24.26 2.82
CA VAL A 29 -18.75 -24.96 2.34
C VAL A 29 -18.60 -26.25 3.14
N ARG A 30 -18.43 -27.37 2.41
CA ARG A 30 -18.24 -28.70 3.01
C ARG A 30 -16.76 -29.11 3.01
N PRO A 31 -16.34 -30.00 3.91
CA PRO A 31 -14.97 -30.52 3.88
C PRO A 31 -14.60 -31.14 2.54
N GLY A 32 -13.37 -30.87 2.08
CA GLY A 32 -12.80 -31.40 0.86
C GLY A 32 -13.26 -30.72 -0.43
N GLN A 33 -14.18 -29.77 -0.39
CA GLN A 33 -14.55 -28.99 -1.59
C GLN A 33 -13.43 -28.04 -2.03
N PHE A 34 -13.38 -27.78 -3.33
CA PHE A 34 -12.54 -26.76 -3.96
C PHE A 34 -13.45 -25.68 -4.54
N TRP A 35 -13.58 -24.56 -3.80
CA TRP A 35 -14.41 -23.42 -4.20
C TRP A 35 -13.60 -22.37 -4.93
N VAL A 36 -14.09 -21.95 -6.08
CA VAL A 36 -13.57 -20.77 -6.80
C VAL A 36 -14.60 -19.63 -6.68
N LEU A 37 -14.19 -18.55 -6.04
CA LEU A 37 -14.97 -17.32 -5.94
C LEU A 37 -14.53 -16.36 -7.05
N CYS A 38 -15.43 -16.05 -7.96
CA CYS A 38 -15.16 -15.13 -9.07
C CYS A 38 -16.17 -13.97 -9.10
N GLY A 39 -15.91 -12.96 -9.90
CA GLY A 39 -16.73 -11.75 -10.01
C GLY A 39 -15.90 -10.54 -10.40
N PRO A 40 -16.53 -9.41 -10.77
CA PRO A 40 -15.86 -8.18 -11.13
C PRO A 40 -14.95 -7.66 -10.01
N SER A 41 -13.99 -6.82 -10.36
CA SER A 41 -13.13 -6.15 -9.38
C SER A 41 -13.99 -5.24 -8.47
N GLY A 42 -13.70 -5.28 -7.15
CA GLY A 42 -14.46 -4.51 -6.17
C GLY A 42 -15.83 -5.10 -5.76
N CYS A 43 -16.23 -6.28 -6.27
CA CYS A 43 -17.50 -6.91 -5.88
C CYS A 43 -17.51 -7.54 -4.47
N GLY A 44 -16.40 -7.50 -3.72
CA GLY A 44 -16.36 -7.96 -2.33
C GLY A 44 -15.65 -9.30 -2.08
N LYS A 45 -15.03 -9.96 -3.08
CA LYS A 45 -14.33 -11.26 -2.95
C LYS A 45 -13.32 -11.29 -1.80
N SER A 46 -12.32 -10.42 -1.83
CA SER A 46 -11.28 -10.34 -0.79
C SER A 46 -11.85 -9.95 0.57
N THR A 47 -12.91 -9.14 0.59
CA THR A 47 -13.63 -8.80 1.83
C THR A 47 -14.26 -10.04 2.43
N LEU A 48 -14.94 -10.85 1.61
CA LEU A 48 -15.57 -12.10 2.05
C LEU A 48 -14.54 -13.08 2.60
N LEU A 49 -13.44 -13.32 1.88
CA LEU A 49 -12.39 -14.23 2.34
C LEU A 49 -11.78 -13.79 3.67
N ARG A 50 -11.52 -12.50 3.84
CA ARG A 50 -10.95 -11.96 5.09
C ARG A 50 -11.91 -12.05 6.27
N GLN A 51 -13.22 -12.01 6.04
CA GLN A 51 -14.22 -12.21 7.09
C GLN A 51 -14.22 -13.66 7.62
N CYS A 52 -13.74 -14.63 6.84
CA CYS A 52 -13.59 -16.02 7.26
C CYS A 52 -12.42 -16.26 8.26
N LYS A 53 -11.67 -15.22 8.63
CA LYS A 53 -10.60 -15.28 9.66
C LYS A 53 -10.61 -13.99 10.48
N THR A 54 -11.03 -14.05 11.73
CA THR A 54 -11.32 -12.86 12.55
C THR A 54 -10.17 -11.86 12.67
N VAL A 55 -8.91 -12.33 12.75
CA VAL A 55 -7.71 -11.47 12.81
C VAL A 55 -7.43 -10.72 11.51
N LEU A 56 -7.96 -11.17 10.38
CA LEU A 56 -7.82 -10.53 9.06
C LEU A 56 -9.07 -9.73 8.68
N ALA A 57 -10.18 -9.91 9.43
CA ALA A 57 -11.43 -9.23 9.14
C ALA A 57 -11.22 -7.71 9.14
N PRO A 58 -11.65 -7.00 8.09
CA PRO A 58 -11.59 -5.55 8.04
C PRO A 58 -12.52 -4.93 9.08
N TYR A 59 -12.17 -3.75 9.55
CA TYR A 59 -13.03 -2.98 10.46
C TYR A 59 -14.24 -2.43 9.69
N GLY A 60 -15.43 -2.54 10.30
CA GLY A 60 -16.69 -2.07 9.73
C GLY A 60 -17.90 -2.64 10.46
N ALA A 61 -19.08 -2.32 9.94
CA ALA A 61 -20.34 -2.86 10.46
C ALA A 61 -20.64 -4.21 9.79
N ALA A 62 -20.75 -5.28 10.59
CA ALA A 62 -21.11 -6.62 10.13
C ALA A 62 -22.47 -7.01 10.69
N GLU A 63 -23.36 -7.54 9.85
CA GLU A 63 -24.66 -8.12 10.18
C GLU A 63 -24.66 -9.59 9.76
N GLY A 64 -25.41 -10.47 10.44
CA GLY A 64 -25.38 -11.91 10.23
C GLY A 64 -24.17 -12.59 10.86
N ASP A 65 -24.06 -13.90 10.66
CA ASP A 65 -23.03 -14.71 11.31
C ASP A 65 -22.27 -15.62 10.35
N ILE A 66 -21.02 -15.93 10.71
CA ILE A 66 -20.17 -16.92 10.05
C ILE A 66 -19.87 -18.01 11.05
N PHE A 67 -20.14 -19.25 10.68
CA PHE A 67 -19.89 -20.42 11.50
C PHE A 67 -18.74 -21.23 10.93
N PHE A 68 -17.88 -21.72 11.82
CA PHE A 68 -16.82 -22.68 11.50
C PHE A 68 -17.07 -23.96 12.29
N GLU A 69 -17.27 -25.08 11.61
CA GLU A 69 -17.68 -26.36 12.22
C GLU A 69 -18.88 -26.23 13.20
N GLY A 70 -19.86 -25.41 12.85
CA GLY A 70 -21.07 -25.18 13.66
C GLY A 70 -20.92 -24.21 14.83
N VAL A 71 -19.71 -23.67 15.08
CA VAL A 71 -19.44 -22.67 16.12
C VAL A 71 -19.31 -21.29 15.48
N SER A 72 -19.91 -20.24 16.06
CA SER A 72 -19.72 -18.87 15.56
C SER A 72 -18.22 -18.56 15.51
N LEU A 73 -17.74 -18.04 14.36
CA LEU A 73 -16.33 -17.78 14.13
C LEU A 73 -15.74 -16.80 15.17
N ARG A 74 -16.58 -15.92 15.73
CA ARG A 74 -16.19 -14.98 16.78
C ARG A 74 -15.84 -15.68 18.10
N ASP A 75 -16.44 -16.85 18.34
CA ASP A 75 -16.24 -17.65 19.55
C ASP A 75 -15.13 -18.70 19.38
N VAL A 76 -14.67 -18.95 18.16
CA VAL A 76 -13.55 -19.86 17.90
C VAL A 76 -12.25 -19.24 18.42
N PRO A 77 -11.49 -19.91 19.32
CA PRO A 77 -10.25 -19.39 19.87
C PRO A 77 -9.23 -19.03 18.77
N ASN A 78 -8.51 -17.92 18.94
CA ASN A 78 -7.52 -17.44 17.95
C ASN A 78 -6.46 -18.50 17.61
N ARG A 79 -6.03 -19.31 18.60
CA ARG A 79 -5.07 -20.40 18.40
C ARG A 79 -5.61 -21.45 17.44
N ARG A 80 -6.90 -21.79 17.57
CA ARG A 80 -7.58 -22.74 16.70
C ARG A 80 -7.75 -22.16 15.30
N GLN A 81 -8.15 -20.90 15.18
CA GLN A 81 -8.22 -20.22 13.86
C GLN A 81 -6.85 -20.15 13.19
N ALA A 82 -5.77 -19.92 13.96
CA ALA A 82 -4.40 -19.85 13.42
C ALA A 82 -3.94 -21.20 12.83
N SER A 83 -4.28 -22.32 13.48
CA SER A 83 -3.85 -23.66 13.05
C SER A 83 -4.78 -24.31 12.02
N GLU A 84 -6.11 -24.10 12.12
CA GLU A 84 -7.08 -24.82 11.31
C GLU A 84 -7.56 -24.03 10.07
N ILE A 85 -7.43 -22.70 10.07
CA ILE A 85 -7.80 -21.82 8.96
C ILE A 85 -6.53 -21.20 8.36
N GLY A 86 -5.99 -21.80 7.29
CA GLY A 86 -4.87 -21.28 6.53
C GLY A 86 -5.30 -20.09 5.67
N PHE A 87 -4.48 -19.05 5.58
CA PHE A 87 -4.73 -17.91 4.70
C PHE A 87 -3.46 -17.55 3.94
N VAL A 88 -3.54 -17.48 2.61
CA VAL A 88 -2.47 -17.04 1.71
C VAL A 88 -2.87 -15.71 1.09
N MET A 89 -2.03 -14.69 1.29
CA MET A 89 -2.28 -13.33 0.82
C MET A 89 -1.91 -13.18 -0.66
N GLN A 90 -2.49 -12.18 -1.30
CA GLN A 90 -2.20 -11.82 -2.69
C GLN A 90 -0.73 -11.49 -2.93
N SER A 91 -0.07 -10.81 -1.98
CA SER A 91 1.36 -10.48 -2.04
C SER A 91 2.14 -11.26 -0.98
N PRO A 92 3.11 -12.10 -1.36
CA PRO A 92 3.95 -12.83 -0.42
C PRO A 92 4.79 -11.90 0.47
N GLU A 93 5.15 -10.72 -0.02
CA GLU A 93 5.91 -9.72 0.75
C GLU A 93 5.18 -9.19 1.99
N HIS A 94 3.84 -9.30 2.01
CA HIS A 94 3.04 -8.95 3.18
C HIS A 94 2.82 -10.12 4.15
N GLN A 95 3.22 -11.33 3.76
CA GLN A 95 3.00 -12.55 4.53
C GLN A 95 4.28 -13.09 5.16
N VAL A 96 5.38 -13.09 4.41
CA VAL A 96 6.69 -13.58 4.87
C VAL A 96 7.23 -12.68 5.98
N VAL A 97 7.66 -13.28 7.07
CA VAL A 97 8.11 -12.59 8.31
C VAL A 97 9.61 -12.75 8.54
N THR A 98 10.18 -13.89 8.14
CA THR A 98 11.59 -14.21 8.43
C THR A 98 12.49 -13.98 7.22
N ASP A 99 13.79 -13.93 7.45
CA ASP A 99 14.83 -13.72 6.44
C ASP A 99 15.25 -15.01 5.71
N LYS A 100 15.04 -16.18 6.33
CA LYS A 100 15.46 -17.50 5.83
C LYS A 100 14.27 -18.37 5.48
N VAL A 101 14.38 -19.13 4.39
CA VAL A 101 13.32 -20.06 3.93
C VAL A 101 12.96 -21.09 4.97
N TRP A 102 13.96 -21.79 5.56
CA TRP A 102 13.71 -22.82 6.57
C TRP A 102 13.05 -22.25 7.84
N HIS A 103 13.40 -21.02 8.21
CA HIS A 103 12.84 -20.36 9.38
C HIS A 103 11.38 -19.94 9.11
N GLU A 104 11.07 -19.46 7.92
CA GLU A 104 9.70 -19.14 7.55
C GLU A 104 8.78 -20.37 7.62
N LEU A 105 9.27 -21.54 7.19
CA LEU A 105 8.53 -22.80 7.34
C LEU A 105 8.35 -23.22 8.80
N ALA A 106 9.31 -22.94 9.67
CA ALA A 106 9.27 -23.31 11.08
C ALA A 106 8.44 -22.31 11.92
N PHE A 107 8.40 -21.04 11.55
CA PHE A 107 7.89 -19.91 12.32
C PHE A 107 6.49 -20.12 12.88
N GLY A 108 5.54 -20.62 12.05
CA GLY A 108 4.16 -20.88 12.48
C GLY A 108 4.08 -21.99 13.54
N LEU A 109 4.88 -23.03 13.42
CA LEU A 109 4.92 -24.15 14.37
C LEU A 109 5.56 -23.74 15.69
N GLU A 110 6.62 -22.94 15.64
CA GLU A 110 7.28 -22.37 16.83
C GLU A 110 6.33 -21.46 17.59
N SER A 111 5.60 -20.60 16.88
CA SER A 111 4.58 -19.71 17.45
C SER A 111 3.43 -20.46 18.13
N LEU A 112 3.09 -21.65 17.66
CA LEU A 112 2.13 -22.55 18.29
C LEU A 112 2.72 -23.37 19.45
N GLY A 113 4.06 -23.29 19.68
CA GLY A 113 4.74 -23.96 20.78
C GLY A 113 4.86 -25.47 20.59
N LEU A 114 5.06 -25.95 19.37
CA LEU A 114 5.36 -27.34 19.08
C LEU A 114 6.78 -27.67 19.50
N ASP A 115 7.03 -28.94 19.81
CA ASP A 115 8.36 -29.45 20.13
C ASP A 115 9.28 -29.53 18.89
N THR A 116 10.58 -29.34 19.08
CA THR A 116 11.57 -29.30 18.00
C THR A 116 11.56 -30.54 17.09
N PRO A 117 11.43 -31.79 17.56
CA PRO A 117 11.31 -32.95 16.71
C PRO A 117 10.11 -32.92 15.78
N SER A 118 8.95 -32.47 16.28
CA SER A 118 7.72 -32.32 15.48
C SER A 118 7.86 -31.22 14.43
N ILE A 119 8.50 -30.08 14.79
CA ILE A 119 8.80 -28.99 13.84
C ILE A 119 9.70 -29.51 12.72
N ARG A 120 10.82 -30.13 13.04
CA ARG A 120 11.76 -30.67 12.07
C ARG A 120 11.11 -31.64 11.09
N ARG A 121 10.28 -32.57 11.58
CA ARG A 121 9.56 -33.54 10.76
C ARG A 121 8.62 -32.85 9.79
N ARG A 122 7.74 -31.96 10.27
CA ARG A 122 6.75 -31.28 9.44
C ARG A 122 7.39 -30.37 8.40
N VAL A 123 8.44 -29.63 8.80
CA VAL A 123 9.19 -28.76 7.89
C VAL A 123 9.85 -29.57 6.79
N ALA A 124 10.52 -30.69 7.12
CA ALA A 124 11.16 -31.55 6.13
C ALA A 124 10.15 -32.20 5.17
N GLU A 125 9.01 -32.66 5.69
CA GLU A 125 7.91 -33.21 4.91
C GLU A 125 7.38 -32.18 3.90
N MET A 126 7.06 -30.98 4.37
CA MET A 126 6.54 -29.93 3.50
C MET A 126 7.60 -29.41 2.50
N ALA A 127 8.84 -29.26 2.93
CA ALA A 127 9.93 -28.91 2.04
C ALA A 127 10.08 -29.93 0.89
N SER A 128 9.93 -31.20 1.19
CA SER A 128 9.96 -32.28 0.19
C SER A 128 8.72 -32.25 -0.71
N PHE A 129 7.52 -32.07 -0.16
CA PHE A 129 6.27 -32.01 -0.92
C PHE A 129 6.26 -30.87 -1.95
N PHE A 130 6.78 -29.69 -1.57
CA PHE A 130 6.82 -28.52 -2.41
C PHE A 130 8.09 -28.38 -3.28
N GLY A 131 9.07 -29.30 -3.15
CA GLY A 131 10.31 -29.23 -3.90
C GLY A 131 11.22 -28.05 -3.52
N ILE A 132 11.24 -27.70 -2.21
CA ILE A 132 11.96 -26.54 -1.68
C ILE A 132 13.44 -26.87 -1.35
N GLN A 133 13.88 -28.12 -1.44
CA GLN A 133 15.18 -28.59 -0.95
C GLN A 133 16.36 -27.78 -1.47
N ASP A 134 16.38 -27.43 -2.76
CA ASP A 134 17.51 -26.73 -3.40
C ASP A 134 17.71 -25.30 -2.92
N TRP A 135 16.69 -24.71 -2.35
CA TRP A 135 16.70 -23.32 -1.87
C TRP A 135 16.30 -23.18 -0.39
N PHE A 136 16.26 -24.29 0.34
CA PHE A 136 15.87 -24.37 1.76
C PHE A 136 16.69 -23.47 2.68
N HIS A 137 17.99 -23.29 2.39
CA HIS A 137 18.90 -22.46 3.19
C HIS A 137 19.10 -21.04 2.64
N LYS A 138 18.46 -20.68 1.51
CA LYS A 138 18.59 -19.35 0.93
C LYS A 138 17.88 -18.28 1.77
N ASP A 139 18.33 -17.06 1.56
CA ASP A 139 17.58 -15.87 2.02
C ASP A 139 16.31 -15.69 1.18
N VAL A 140 15.23 -15.25 1.83
CA VAL A 140 13.94 -15.01 1.16
C VAL A 140 14.07 -13.96 0.05
N ASP A 141 14.93 -12.97 0.24
CA ASP A 141 15.16 -11.91 -0.76
C ASP A 141 15.79 -12.43 -2.06
N GLN A 142 16.48 -13.57 -2.02
CA GLN A 142 17.07 -14.22 -3.18
C GLN A 142 16.06 -15.02 -4.02
N LEU A 143 14.83 -15.17 -3.52
CA LEU A 143 13.80 -15.97 -4.19
C LEU A 143 13.09 -15.16 -5.28
N SER A 144 12.71 -15.84 -6.36
CA SER A 144 11.80 -15.30 -7.36
C SER A 144 10.39 -15.12 -6.78
N GLY A 145 9.56 -14.28 -7.42
CA GLY A 145 8.17 -14.06 -6.99
C GLY A 145 7.35 -15.35 -6.88
N GLY A 146 7.55 -16.30 -7.82
CA GLY A 146 6.92 -17.61 -7.79
C GLY A 146 7.38 -18.46 -6.60
N GLN A 147 8.68 -18.48 -6.33
CA GLN A 147 9.24 -19.18 -5.16
C GLN A 147 8.75 -18.56 -3.84
N LYS A 148 8.65 -17.23 -3.74
CA LYS A 148 8.09 -16.55 -2.55
C LYS A 148 6.62 -16.92 -2.34
N GLN A 149 5.83 -17.01 -3.41
CA GLN A 149 4.43 -17.42 -3.31
C GLN A 149 4.29 -18.88 -2.89
N LEU A 150 5.13 -19.77 -3.45
CA LEU A 150 5.18 -21.18 -3.06
C LEU A 150 5.63 -21.35 -1.60
N LEU A 151 6.60 -20.54 -1.13
CA LEU A 151 7.01 -20.49 0.26
C LEU A 151 5.87 -20.05 1.17
N SER A 152 5.11 -19.00 0.79
CA SER A 152 3.94 -18.54 1.55
C SER A 152 2.87 -19.63 1.66
N LEU A 153 2.63 -20.40 0.60
CA LEU A 153 1.74 -21.56 0.64
C LEU A 153 2.29 -22.66 1.56
N ALA A 154 3.56 -23.01 1.41
CA ALA A 154 4.21 -24.05 2.21
C ALA A 154 4.24 -23.71 3.71
N SER A 155 4.51 -22.44 4.09
CA SER A 155 4.51 -21.99 5.48
C SER A 155 3.13 -22.08 6.15
N VAL A 156 2.05 -21.96 5.36
CA VAL A 156 0.69 -22.19 5.84
C VAL A 156 0.38 -23.69 5.92
N MET A 157 0.78 -24.47 4.91
CA MET A 157 0.51 -25.90 4.83
C MET A 157 1.24 -26.72 5.89
N VAL A 158 2.38 -26.27 6.38
CA VAL A 158 3.11 -26.86 7.53
C VAL A 158 2.22 -26.97 8.77
N LEU A 159 1.24 -26.06 8.94
CA LEU A 159 0.27 -26.08 10.03
C LEU A 159 -0.79 -27.18 9.86
N GLN A 160 -0.93 -27.76 8.66
CA GLN A 160 -1.95 -28.75 8.26
C GLN A 160 -3.38 -28.24 8.48
N PRO A 161 -3.74 -27.09 7.86
CA PRO A 161 -5.06 -26.50 8.06
C PRO A 161 -6.19 -27.37 7.46
N LYS A 162 -7.38 -27.30 8.06
CA LYS A 162 -8.60 -27.93 7.52
C LYS A 162 -9.11 -27.22 6.28
N VAL A 163 -8.91 -25.90 6.24
CA VAL A 163 -9.28 -25.05 5.11
C VAL A 163 -8.15 -24.11 4.76
N LEU A 164 -7.93 -23.95 3.47
CA LEU A 164 -6.95 -23.05 2.88
C LEU A 164 -7.69 -21.96 2.09
N ILE A 165 -7.55 -20.73 2.53
CA ILE A 165 -8.15 -19.55 1.91
C ILE A 165 -7.05 -18.82 1.15
N LEU A 166 -7.27 -18.51 -0.14
CA LEU A 166 -6.27 -17.86 -0.99
C LEU A 166 -6.93 -16.68 -1.72
N ASP A 167 -6.32 -15.50 -1.55
CA ASP A 167 -6.80 -14.24 -2.16
C ASP A 167 -5.90 -13.89 -3.35
N GLU A 168 -6.33 -14.24 -4.58
CA GLU A 168 -5.64 -14.02 -5.85
C GLU A 168 -4.15 -14.42 -5.85
N PRO A 169 -3.81 -15.65 -5.46
CA PRO A 169 -2.41 -16.04 -5.23
C PRO A 169 -1.56 -16.05 -6.50
N THR A 170 -2.16 -16.16 -7.68
CA THR A 170 -1.41 -16.22 -8.96
C THR A 170 -1.26 -14.87 -9.64
N SER A 171 -1.79 -13.80 -9.06
CA SER A 171 -1.80 -12.47 -9.68
C SER A 171 -0.41 -11.90 -10.00
N GLN A 172 0.64 -12.36 -9.29
CA GLN A 172 2.02 -11.92 -9.51
C GLN A 172 2.88 -12.93 -10.30
N LEU A 173 2.31 -14.07 -10.67
CA LEU A 173 3.01 -15.17 -11.33
C LEU A 173 2.92 -15.06 -12.85
N ASP A 174 3.96 -15.54 -13.54
CA ASP A 174 3.87 -15.80 -14.97
C ASP A 174 2.95 -17.02 -15.26
N PRO A 175 2.52 -17.26 -16.51
CA PRO A 175 1.55 -18.30 -16.81
C PRO A 175 2.00 -19.70 -16.39
N ILE A 176 3.30 -20.01 -16.50
CA ILE A 176 3.83 -21.34 -16.16
C ILE A 176 3.81 -21.52 -14.64
N ALA A 177 4.38 -20.57 -13.89
CA ALA A 177 4.39 -20.60 -12.44
C ALA A 177 2.97 -20.58 -11.84
N ALA A 178 2.03 -19.87 -12.47
CA ALA A 178 0.63 -19.84 -12.05
C ALA A 178 -0.04 -21.21 -12.24
N SER A 179 0.17 -21.83 -13.39
CA SER A 179 -0.35 -23.18 -13.66
C SER A 179 0.20 -24.20 -12.68
N ASP A 180 1.52 -24.21 -12.43
CA ASP A 180 2.17 -25.11 -11.47
C ASP A 180 1.64 -24.88 -10.04
N PHE A 181 1.42 -23.62 -9.64
CA PHE A 181 0.86 -23.26 -8.35
C PHE A 181 -0.57 -23.81 -8.20
N LEU A 182 -1.45 -23.58 -9.19
CA LEU A 182 -2.83 -24.07 -9.16
C LEU A 182 -2.89 -25.60 -9.18
N GLN A 183 -2.04 -26.26 -9.97
CA GLN A 183 -1.95 -27.73 -9.95
C GLN A 183 -1.51 -28.25 -8.59
N THR A 184 -0.57 -27.55 -7.92
CA THR A 184 -0.16 -27.89 -6.56
C THR A 184 -1.33 -27.76 -5.57
N LEU A 185 -2.16 -26.70 -5.70
CA LEU A 185 -3.38 -26.58 -4.90
C LEU A 185 -4.36 -27.72 -5.15
N GLY A 186 -4.56 -28.10 -6.42
CA GLY A 186 -5.38 -29.24 -6.78
C GLY A 186 -4.86 -30.56 -6.19
N ARG A 187 -3.54 -30.71 -6.10
CA ARG A 187 -2.88 -31.85 -5.44
C ARG A 187 -3.11 -31.85 -3.93
N ILE A 188 -2.95 -30.69 -3.26
CA ILE A 188 -3.25 -30.53 -1.84
C ILE A 188 -4.70 -30.91 -1.53
N ASN A 189 -5.65 -30.42 -2.32
CA ASN A 189 -7.07 -30.76 -2.13
C ASN A 189 -7.34 -32.25 -2.30
N ARG A 190 -6.84 -32.87 -3.37
CA ARG A 190 -7.13 -34.30 -3.67
C ARG A 190 -6.37 -35.27 -2.76
N GLU A 191 -5.10 -35.01 -2.44
CA GLU A 191 -4.25 -35.94 -1.69
C GLU A 191 -4.38 -35.74 -0.18
N LEU A 192 -4.51 -34.48 0.30
CA LEU A 192 -4.60 -34.18 1.73
C LEU A 192 -6.04 -33.94 2.21
N GLY A 193 -7.01 -33.82 1.30
CA GLY A 193 -8.41 -33.55 1.65
C GLY A 193 -8.66 -32.14 2.16
N THR A 194 -7.68 -31.23 2.06
CA THR A 194 -7.81 -29.85 2.54
C THR A 194 -8.85 -29.11 1.69
N THR A 195 -9.80 -28.47 2.35
CA THR A 195 -10.80 -27.63 1.68
C THR A 195 -10.13 -26.36 1.16
N VAL A 196 -10.47 -25.94 -0.06
CA VAL A 196 -9.88 -24.75 -0.68
C VAL A 196 -10.95 -23.72 -0.98
N LEU A 197 -10.70 -22.46 -0.56
CA LEU A 197 -11.47 -21.28 -0.93
C LEU A 197 -10.54 -20.33 -1.69
N LEU A 198 -10.71 -20.23 -3.00
CA LEU A 198 -9.81 -19.50 -3.89
C LEU A 198 -10.53 -18.34 -4.57
N THR A 199 -9.96 -17.13 -4.54
CA THR A 199 -10.33 -16.08 -5.51
C THR A 199 -9.30 -16.04 -6.61
N GLU A 200 -9.76 -16.02 -7.87
CA GLU A 200 -8.89 -15.97 -9.05
C GLU A 200 -9.53 -15.20 -10.20
N HIS A 201 -8.67 -14.58 -11.02
CA HIS A 201 -9.03 -13.99 -12.31
C HIS A 201 -8.67 -14.88 -13.50
N ARG A 202 -7.75 -15.83 -13.33
CA ARG A 202 -7.34 -16.83 -14.35
C ARG A 202 -8.28 -18.04 -14.34
N LEU A 203 -9.53 -17.82 -14.74
CA LEU A 203 -10.57 -18.84 -14.64
C LEU A 203 -10.34 -20.02 -15.58
N GLU A 204 -9.59 -19.85 -16.68
CA GLU A 204 -9.19 -20.92 -17.60
C GLU A 204 -8.46 -22.06 -16.87
N GLU A 205 -7.64 -21.73 -15.87
CA GLU A 205 -6.82 -22.69 -15.13
C GLU A 205 -7.45 -23.11 -13.80
N ALA A 206 -8.22 -22.22 -13.17
CA ALA A 206 -8.81 -22.44 -11.87
C ALA A 206 -10.10 -23.26 -11.91
N LEU A 207 -10.99 -23.04 -12.90
CA LEU A 207 -12.29 -23.72 -12.98
C LEU A 207 -12.18 -25.24 -13.23
N PRO A 208 -11.21 -25.76 -13.98
CA PRO A 208 -11.01 -27.19 -14.10
C PRO A 208 -10.68 -27.92 -12.77
N LEU A 209 -10.22 -27.21 -11.76
CA LEU A 209 -9.91 -27.73 -10.42
C LEU A 209 -11.09 -27.62 -9.45
N ALA A 210 -12.03 -26.72 -9.75
CA ALA A 210 -13.14 -26.41 -8.87
C ALA A 210 -14.18 -27.53 -8.81
N THR A 211 -14.59 -27.89 -7.60
CA THR A 211 -15.83 -28.67 -7.38
C THR A 211 -17.04 -27.76 -7.45
N ASP A 212 -16.92 -26.55 -6.92
CA ASP A 212 -17.98 -25.56 -6.80
C ASP A 212 -17.46 -24.16 -7.13
N VAL A 213 -18.32 -23.34 -7.69
CA VAL A 213 -18.04 -21.95 -8.07
C VAL A 213 -19.09 -21.04 -7.46
N ALA A 214 -18.66 -19.90 -6.96
CA ALA A 214 -19.52 -18.82 -6.52
C ALA A 214 -19.20 -17.53 -7.28
N VAL A 215 -20.21 -16.93 -7.89
CA VAL A 215 -20.07 -15.65 -8.59
C VAL A 215 -20.66 -14.55 -7.73
N LEU A 216 -19.81 -13.57 -7.40
CA LEU A 216 -20.24 -12.36 -6.67
C LEU A 216 -20.38 -11.21 -7.65
N ASP A 217 -21.45 -10.43 -7.48
CA ASP A 217 -21.60 -9.14 -8.16
C ASP A 217 -22.26 -8.13 -7.23
N GLY A 218 -21.71 -6.89 -7.21
CA GLY A 218 -22.24 -5.81 -6.39
C GLY A 218 -22.36 -6.11 -4.88
N GLY A 219 -21.55 -7.04 -4.35
CA GLY A 219 -21.61 -7.48 -2.95
C GLY A 219 -22.57 -8.61 -2.69
N ARG A 220 -23.29 -9.12 -3.70
CA ARG A 220 -24.28 -10.21 -3.58
C ARG A 220 -23.80 -11.47 -4.31
N LEU A 221 -24.31 -12.59 -3.86
CA LEU A 221 -24.11 -13.87 -4.53
C LEU A 221 -25.07 -13.97 -5.72
N LEU A 222 -24.51 -13.95 -6.94
CA LEU A 222 -25.28 -14.00 -8.18
C LEU A 222 -25.74 -15.43 -8.51
N CYS A 223 -24.82 -16.38 -8.44
CA CYS A 223 -25.07 -17.82 -8.67
C CYS A 223 -23.99 -18.69 -8.05
N THR A 224 -24.35 -19.93 -7.77
CA THR A 224 -23.46 -20.99 -7.28
C THR A 224 -23.78 -22.30 -7.98
N GLY A 225 -22.81 -23.20 -8.01
CA GLY A 225 -22.94 -24.53 -8.55
C GLY A 225 -21.64 -25.09 -9.09
N THR A 226 -21.69 -26.18 -9.82
CA THR A 226 -20.53 -26.70 -10.54
C THR A 226 -20.09 -25.72 -11.63
N PRO A 227 -18.81 -25.77 -12.10
CA PRO A 227 -18.33 -24.88 -13.15
C PRO A 227 -19.24 -24.85 -14.39
N ALA A 228 -19.71 -26.02 -14.86
CA ALA A 228 -20.59 -26.13 -16.02
C ALA A 228 -21.98 -25.52 -15.78
N GLU A 229 -22.54 -25.68 -14.58
CA GLU A 229 -23.83 -25.06 -14.20
C GLU A 229 -23.73 -23.55 -14.14
N VAL A 230 -22.65 -23.03 -13.53
CA VAL A 230 -22.40 -21.59 -13.44
C VAL A 230 -22.19 -21.01 -14.83
N GLY A 231 -21.44 -21.68 -15.70
CA GLY A 231 -21.27 -21.28 -17.11
C GLY A 231 -22.61 -21.13 -17.84
N ARG A 232 -23.51 -22.11 -17.70
CA ARG A 232 -24.88 -22.06 -18.26
C ARG A 232 -25.69 -20.89 -17.69
N GLN A 233 -25.69 -20.73 -16.35
CA GLN A 233 -26.43 -19.64 -15.67
C GLN A 233 -25.98 -18.26 -16.11
N LEU A 234 -24.66 -18.03 -16.25
CA LEU A 234 -24.10 -16.75 -16.67
C LEU A 234 -24.44 -16.46 -18.15
N ARG A 235 -24.38 -17.49 -19.04
CA ARG A 235 -24.79 -17.35 -20.44
C ARG A 235 -26.27 -16.97 -20.52
N ASP A 236 -27.13 -17.70 -19.83
CA ASP A 236 -28.59 -17.52 -19.90
C ASP A 236 -29.04 -16.16 -19.34
N ARG A 237 -28.27 -15.59 -18.40
CA ARG A 237 -28.48 -14.25 -17.85
C ARG A 237 -27.85 -13.15 -18.70
N GLY A 238 -27.01 -13.46 -19.69
CA GLY A 238 -26.26 -12.49 -20.46
C GLY A 238 -25.31 -11.64 -19.61
N HIS A 239 -24.78 -12.19 -18.52
CA HIS A 239 -23.97 -11.44 -17.56
C HIS A 239 -22.55 -11.22 -18.06
N GLY A 240 -21.98 -9.99 -17.89
CA GLY A 240 -20.63 -9.62 -18.35
C GLY A 240 -19.51 -10.53 -17.86
N MET A 241 -19.69 -11.15 -16.68
CA MET A 241 -18.73 -12.12 -16.14
C MET A 241 -18.55 -13.35 -17.03
N PHE A 242 -19.48 -13.64 -17.96
CA PHE A 242 -19.34 -14.74 -18.90
C PHE A 242 -18.10 -14.57 -19.82
N LEU A 243 -17.67 -13.35 -20.07
CA LEU A 243 -16.46 -13.06 -20.85
C LEU A 243 -15.16 -13.52 -20.17
N ALA A 244 -15.20 -13.71 -18.85
CA ALA A 244 -14.08 -14.25 -18.08
C ALA A 244 -14.04 -15.79 -18.05
N MET A 245 -15.11 -16.45 -18.52
CA MET A 245 -15.18 -17.92 -18.51
C MET A 245 -14.17 -18.54 -19.50
N PRO A 246 -13.78 -19.81 -19.30
CA PRO A 246 -12.88 -20.54 -20.19
C PRO A 246 -13.27 -20.45 -21.66
N ALA A 247 -12.25 -20.42 -22.52
CA ALA A 247 -12.43 -20.36 -23.97
C ALA A 247 -13.38 -21.47 -24.49
N ALA A 248 -13.33 -22.67 -23.94
CA ALA A 248 -14.21 -23.77 -24.29
C ALA A 248 -15.69 -23.45 -24.02
N MET A 249 -16.01 -22.86 -22.86
CA MET A 249 -17.37 -22.44 -22.50
C MET A 249 -17.86 -21.32 -23.44
N ARG A 250 -17.00 -20.37 -23.74
CA ARG A 250 -17.34 -19.23 -24.61
C ARG A 250 -17.66 -19.71 -26.04
N VAL A 251 -16.83 -20.59 -26.57
CA VAL A 251 -17.03 -21.18 -27.91
C VAL A 251 -18.30 -22.02 -27.94
N TRP A 252 -18.54 -22.87 -26.93
CA TRP A 252 -19.77 -23.63 -26.79
C TRP A 252 -21.02 -22.77 -26.78
N ALA A 253 -20.96 -21.64 -26.07
CA ALA A 253 -22.11 -20.73 -25.95
C ALA A 253 -22.44 -19.96 -27.24
N SER A 254 -21.49 -19.84 -28.17
CA SER A 254 -21.68 -19.13 -29.43
C SER A 254 -22.62 -19.90 -30.40
N VAL A 255 -22.84 -21.16 -30.14
CA VAL A 255 -23.73 -22.01 -30.93
C VAL A 255 -24.82 -22.59 -30.05
N ARG A 256 -26.01 -22.83 -30.65
CA ARG A 256 -27.14 -23.47 -29.98
C ARG A 256 -26.95 -24.98 -30.08
N SER A 257 -26.16 -25.58 -29.19
CA SER A 257 -25.99 -27.02 -29.11
C SER A 257 -26.71 -27.61 -27.90
N GLY A 258 -27.18 -28.86 -28.00
CA GLY A 258 -27.67 -29.63 -26.87
C GLY A 258 -26.57 -30.31 -26.03
N ALA A 259 -25.30 -30.07 -26.35
CA ALA A 259 -24.17 -30.67 -25.67
C ALA A 259 -23.93 -30.04 -24.28
N ASP A 260 -23.30 -30.80 -23.40
CA ASP A 260 -22.91 -30.29 -22.07
C ASP A 260 -21.86 -29.16 -22.19
N CYS A 261 -21.91 -28.23 -21.23
CA CYS A 261 -21.00 -27.08 -21.20
C CYS A 261 -19.57 -27.57 -20.91
N PRO A 262 -18.62 -27.43 -21.85
CA PRO A 262 -17.23 -27.86 -21.64
C PRO A 262 -16.49 -26.87 -20.73
N VAL A 263 -15.73 -27.36 -19.76
CA VAL A 263 -14.94 -26.56 -18.82
C VAL A 263 -13.47 -26.54 -19.21
N THR A 264 -12.96 -27.64 -19.74
CA THR A 264 -11.54 -27.85 -20.05
C THR A 264 -11.27 -27.74 -21.55
N VAL A 265 -10.00 -27.45 -21.91
CA VAL A 265 -9.52 -27.46 -23.29
C VAL A 265 -9.78 -28.83 -23.96
N ARG A 266 -9.63 -29.92 -23.18
CA ARG A 266 -9.92 -31.30 -23.69
C ARG A 266 -11.39 -31.46 -24.04
N GLU A 267 -12.29 -31.07 -23.17
CA GLU A 267 -13.75 -31.15 -23.42
C GLU A 267 -14.17 -30.25 -24.58
N GLY A 268 -13.56 -29.04 -24.67
CA GLY A 268 -13.76 -28.10 -25.78
C GLY A 268 -13.31 -28.69 -27.12
N ARG A 269 -12.16 -29.40 -27.15
CA ARG A 269 -11.70 -30.13 -28.35
C ARG A 269 -12.68 -31.21 -28.77
N GLU A 270 -13.18 -32.00 -27.83
CA GLU A 270 -14.18 -33.05 -28.11
C GLU A 270 -15.49 -32.44 -28.60
N PHE A 271 -15.95 -31.36 -27.99
CA PHE A 271 -17.10 -30.60 -28.46
C PHE A 271 -16.93 -30.15 -29.92
N LEU A 272 -15.80 -29.58 -30.29
CA LEU A 272 -15.51 -29.14 -31.66
C LEU A 272 -15.47 -30.32 -32.65
N ARG A 273 -14.92 -31.48 -32.27
CA ARG A 273 -14.90 -32.69 -33.10
C ARG A 273 -16.30 -33.22 -33.36
N ILE A 274 -17.18 -33.20 -32.34
CA ILE A 274 -18.58 -33.62 -32.50
C ILE A 274 -19.33 -32.63 -33.39
N TRP A 275 -19.16 -31.34 -33.12
CA TRP A 275 -19.84 -30.28 -33.88
C TRP A 275 -19.47 -30.29 -35.37
N HIS A 276 -18.21 -30.49 -35.68
CA HIS A 276 -17.68 -30.47 -37.03
C HIS A 276 -18.25 -31.61 -37.91
N LYS A 277 -18.68 -32.75 -37.35
CA LYS A 277 -19.25 -33.86 -38.11
C LYS A 277 -20.49 -33.43 -38.90
N ASP A 278 -21.29 -32.56 -38.31
CA ASP A 278 -22.56 -32.10 -38.87
C ASP A 278 -22.52 -30.69 -39.46
N HIS A 279 -21.45 -29.95 -39.20
CA HIS A 279 -21.31 -28.53 -39.56
C HIS A 279 -19.93 -28.26 -40.20
N PRO A 280 -19.89 -27.85 -41.49
CA PRO A 280 -18.63 -27.51 -42.14
C PRO A 280 -18.01 -26.25 -41.52
N LEU A 281 -16.69 -26.24 -41.42
CA LEU A 281 -15.95 -25.10 -40.94
C LEU A 281 -15.90 -24.00 -41.97
N ARG A 282 -16.00 -22.74 -41.49
CA ARG A 282 -15.85 -21.53 -42.32
C ARG A 282 -14.40 -21.07 -42.33
N PRO A 283 -13.92 -20.42 -43.42
CA PRO A 283 -12.59 -19.85 -43.46
C PRO A 283 -12.47 -18.74 -42.38
N LEU A 284 -11.29 -18.62 -41.78
CA LEU A 284 -11.00 -17.55 -40.79
C LEU A 284 -11.04 -16.17 -41.47
N PRO A 285 -11.54 -15.15 -40.78
CA PRO A 285 -11.43 -13.77 -41.25
C PRO A 285 -9.98 -13.38 -41.50
N GLU A 286 -9.72 -12.52 -42.48
CA GLU A 286 -8.37 -12.01 -42.73
C GLU A 286 -7.82 -11.24 -41.53
N GLU A 287 -6.54 -11.48 -41.22
CA GLU A 287 -5.85 -10.76 -40.15
C GLU A 287 -5.47 -9.34 -40.66
N VAL A 288 -6.02 -8.33 -40.02
CA VAL A 288 -5.74 -6.93 -40.38
C VAL A 288 -4.31 -6.59 -39.92
N ARG A 289 -3.41 -6.40 -40.90
CA ARG A 289 -2.04 -5.99 -40.62
C ARG A 289 -1.91 -4.50 -40.92
N PRO A 290 -1.52 -3.66 -39.96
CA PRO A 290 -1.21 -2.27 -40.25
C PRO A 290 0.00 -2.22 -41.22
N ALA A 291 -0.05 -1.27 -42.17
CA ALA A 291 1.11 -1.02 -43.02
C ALA A 291 2.29 -0.59 -42.14
N ARG A 292 3.49 -1.16 -42.42
CA ARG A 292 4.70 -0.75 -41.72
C ARG A 292 5.01 0.72 -41.98
N GLY A 293 4.89 1.56 -40.95
CA GLY A 293 5.24 2.96 -40.99
C GLY A 293 6.75 3.21 -40.85
N GLU A 294 7.12 4.43 -40.47
CA GLU A 294 8.50 4.77 -40.13
C GLU A 294 8.91 4.13 -38.78
N PRO A 295 10.18 3.69 -38.60
CA PRO A 295 10.66 3.22 -37.31
C PRO A 295 10.76 4.40 -36.34
N VAL A 296 10.11 4.28 -35.17
CA VAL A 296 10.10 5.33 -34.14
C VAL A 296 10.87 4.93 -32.87
N LEU A 297 11.07 3.64 -32.67
CA LEU A 297 11.84 3.11 -31.54
C LEU A 297 12.70 1.96 -32.02
N GLU A 298 14.01 2.10 -31.94
CA GLU A 298 14.98 1.06 -32.31
C GLU A 298 15.95 0.79 -31.17
N GLY A 299 16.16 -0.48 -30.85
CA GLY A 299 17.28 -0.96 -30.05
C GLY A 299 18.13 -1.87 -30.90
N ARG A 300 19.44 -1.65 -30.97
CA ARG A 300 20.38 -2.44 -31.77
C ARG A 300 21.50 -3.00 -30.90
N GLY A 301 21.61 -4.31 -30.81
CA GLY A 301 22.66 -5.02 -30.09
C GLY A 301 22.78 -4.60 -28.63
N LEU A 302 21.68 -4.43 -27.90
CA LEU A 302 21.70 -3.90 -26.53
C LEU A 302 22.19 -4.95 -25.56
N PHE A 303 23.21 -4.59 -24.73
CA PHE A 303 23.68 -5.38 -23.60
C PHE A 303 23.57 -4.58 -22.32
N PHE A 304 23.10 -5.22 -21.24
CA PHE A 304 22.99 -4.57 -19.95
C PHE A 304 23.10 -5.56 -18.78
N ARG A 305 23.84 -5.14 -17.74
CA ARG A 305 23.88 -5.75 -16.39
C ARG A 305 23.80 -4.66 -15.33
N TYR A 306 23.23 -4.96 -14.19
CA TYR A 306 23.09 -4.00 -13.09
C TYR A 306 24.43 -3.72 -12.38
N GLU A 307 25.24 -4.76 -12.19
CA GLU A 307 26.56 -4.66 -11.55
C GLU A 307 27.61 -5.42 -12.38
N PRO A 308 28.86 -4.98 -12.37
CA PRO A 308 29.93 -5.64 -13.16
C PRO A 308 30.14 -7.12 -12.85
N ALA A 309 29.85 -7.54 -11.60
CA ALA A 309 29.99 -8.93 -11.15
C ALA A 309 28.78 -9.82 -11.49
N LEU A 310 27.66 -9.22 -11.89
CA LEU A 310 26.45 -9.96 -12.22
C LEU A 310 26.40 -10.33 -13.71
N PRO A 311 25.66 -11.41 -14.10
CA PRO A 311 25.46 -11.77 -15.48
C PRO A 311 24.66 -10.68 -16.23
N ASP A 312 24.80 -10.66 -17.55
CA ASP A 312 24.01 -9.79 -18.41
C ASP A 312 22.51 -10.17 -18.31
N VAL A 313 21.69 -9.16 -18.05
CA VAL A 313 20.22 -9.28 -18.01
C VAL A 313 19.63 -9.11 -19.40
N VAL A 314 20.22 -8.24 -20.23
CA VAL A 314 19.88 -8.06 -21.64
C VAL A 314 21.11 -8.44 -22.46
N LYS A 315 20.93 -9.28 -23.47
CA LYS A 315 22.03 -9.93 -24.22
C LYS A 315 21.80 -9.81 -25.73
N GLY A 316 22.29 -8.69 -26.32
CA GLY A 316 22.20 -8.47 -27.75
C GLY A 316 20.76 -8.26 -28.24
N LEU A 317 19.97 -7.48 -27.52
CA LEU A 317 18.59 -7.22 -27.90
C LEU A 317 18.53 -6.31 -29.14
N ASP A 318 17.89 -6.84 -30.20
CA ASP A 318 17.48 -6.13 -31.39
C ASP A 318 15.95 -6.02 -31.43
N ILE A 319 15.43 -4.80 -31.52
CA ILE A 319 13.99 -4.52 -31.63
C ILE A 319 13.76 -3.25 -32.45
N THR A 320 12.78 -3.31 -33.36
CA THR A 320 12.31 -2.14 -34.11
C THR A 320 10.81 -2.03 -34.00
N VAL A 321 10.29 -0.87 -33.57
CA VAL A 321 8.86 -0.61 -33.46
C VAL A 321 8.48 0.54 -34.41
N TYR A 322 7.42 0.33 -35.17
CA TYR A 322 6.98 1.26 -36.22
C TYR A 322 5.85 2.17 -35.71
N ARG A 323 5.70 3.34 -36.32
CA ARG A 323 4.68 4.33 -35.95
C ARG A 323 3.27 3.73 -36.00
N GLY A 324 2.48 3.90 -34.92
CA GLY A 324 1.14 3.36 -34.81
C GLY A 324 1.04 1.85 -34.62
N GLU A 325 2.19 1.15 -34.46
CA GLU A 325 2.23 -0.27 -34.19
C GLU A 325 1.98 -0.57 -32.71
N PHE A 326 1.23 -1.64 -32.43
CA PHE A 326 1.09 -2.21 -31.08
C PHE A 326 1.89 -3.52 -31.02
N VAL A 327 3.04 -3.47 -30.36
CA VAL A 327 3.93 -4.63 -30.17
C VAL A 327 3.79 -5.16 -28.74
N ALA A 328 3.55 -6.46 -28.60
CA ALA A 328 3.53 -7.17 -27.32
C ALA A 328 4.82 -7.99 -27.16
N LEU A 329 5.54 -7.74 -26.07
CA LEU A 329 6.73 -8.46 -25.66
C LEU A 329 6.37 -9.47 -24.57
N LEU A 330 6.39 -10.75 -24.92
CA LEU A 330 5.99 -11.88 -24.08
C LEU A 330 7.23 -12.63 -23.56
N GLY A 331 7.12 -13.34 -22.43
CA GLY A 331 8.24 -14.15 -21.89
C GLY A 331 8.13 -14.37 -20.39
N GLY A 332 8.92 -15.27 -19.80
CA GLY A 332 8.92 -15.60 -18.38
C GLY A 332 9.36 -14.45 -17.46
N ASN A 333 9.06 -14.58 -16.16
CA ASN A 333 9.55 -13.63 -15.14
C ASN A 333 11.09 -13.69 -15.06
N GLY A 334 11.72 -12.52 -14.83
CA GLY A 334 13.19 -12.41 -14.73
C GLY A 334 13.94 -12.48 -16.06
N ALA A 335 13.26 -12.65 -17.21
CA ALA A 335 13.90 -12.72 -18.52
C ALA A 335 14.59 -11.41 -18.95
N GLY A 336 14.29 -10.25 -18.33
CA GLY A 336 14.89 -8.95 -18.67
C GLY A 336 13.95 -7.96 -19.38
N LYS A 337 12.64 -8.28 -19.50
CA LYS A 337 11.63 -7.46 -20.23
C LYS A 337 11.51 -6.02 -19.68
N THR A 338 11.29 -5.88 -18.37
CA THR A 338 11.21 -4.55 -17.71
C THR A 338 12.51 -3.78 -17.87
N THR A 339 13.67 -4.45 -17.74
CA THR A 339 14.98 -3.84 -17.97
C THR A 339 15.11 -3.33 -19.42
N SER A 340 14.61 -4.10 -20.38
CA SER A 340 14.57 -3.68 -21.79
C SER A 340 13.70 -2.46 -22.01
N LEU A 341 12.53 -2.36 -21.36
CA LEU A 341 11.72 -1.13 -21.40
C LEU A 341 12.45 0.08 -20.80
N HIS A 342 13.19 -0.11 -19.68
CA HIS A 342 13.99 0.97 -19.08
C HIS A 342 15.13 1.41 -19.99
N LEU A 343 15.77 0.51 -20.72
CA LEU A 343 16.77 0.86 -21.74
C LEU A 343 16.14 1.63 -22.90
N LEU A 344 15.01 1.12 -23.41
CA LEU A 344 14.31 1.75 -24.53
C LEU A 344 13.68 3.10 -24.14
N SER A 345 13.27 3.29 -22.88
CA SER A 345 12.81 4.60 -22.38
C SER A 345 13.95 5.59 -22.13
N GLY A 346 15.19 5.10 -21.94
CA GLY A 346 16.37 5.90 -21.55
C GLY A 346 16.50 6.13 -20.06
N ALA A 347 15.72 5.44 -19.25
CA ALA A 347 15.90 5.42 -17.80
C ALA A 347 17.21 4.69 -17.40
N LEU A 348 17.64 3.73 -18.22
CA LEU A 348 18.93 3.05 -18.12
C LEU A 348 19.73 3.27 -19.40
N THR A 349 21.07 3.28 -19.25
CA THR A 349 22.00 3.40 -20.38
C THR A 349 22.59 2.01 -20.68
N PRO A 350 22.52 1.50 -21.92
CA PRO A 350 23.11 0.19 -22.25
C PRO A 350 24.64 0.28 -22.16
N GLN A 351 25.30 -0.82 -21.77
CA GLN A 351 26.76 -0.91 -21.79
C GLN A 351 27.31 -1.09 -23.21
N ARG A 352 26.50 -1.74 -24.08
CA ARG A 352 26.81 -1.90 -25.52
C ARG A 352 25.52 -1.76 -26.30
N GLY A 353 25.62 -1.36 -27.55
CA GLY A 353 24.51 -1.13 -28.45
C GLY A 353 24.00 0.31 -28.41
N GLU A 354 22.98 0.59 -29.19
CA GLU A 354 22.42 1.92 -29.40
C GLU A 354 20.90 1.88 -29.35
N VAL A 355 20.29 2.89 -28.72
CA VAL A 355 18.84 3.12 -28.74
C VAL A 355 18.53 4.40 -29.50
N ARG A 356 17.69 4.30 -30.53
CA ARG A 356 17.18 5.45 -31.29
C ARG A 356 15.70 5.63 -31.01
N ARG A 357 15.30 6.87 -30.77
CA ARG A 357 13.94 7.25 -30.40
C ARG A 357 13.52 8.49 -31.15
N THR A 358 12.30 8.44 -31.70
CA THR A 358 11.71 9.60 -32.40
C THR A 358 10.35 9.92 -31.78
N GLY A 359 10.25 11.06 -31.10
CA GLY A 359 9.05 11.50 -30.40
C GLY A 359 9.12 11.38 -28.87
N ARG A 360 8.04 11.76 -28.20
CA ARG A 360 7.92 11.77 -26.74
C ARG A 360 7.53 10.39 -26.22
N ILE A 361 8.20 9.93 -25.18
CA ILE A 361 7.95 8.63 -24.55
C ILE A 361 7.16 8.84 -23.26
N GLY A 362 6.02 8.14 -23.15
CA GLY A 362 5.31 7.90 -21.89
C GLY A 362 5.56 6.48 -21.42
N ALA A 363 5.87 6.29 -20.14
CA ALA A 363 6.07 4.96 -19.55
C ALA A 363 5.13 4.72 -18.38
N LEU A 364 4.41 3.61 -18.42
CA LEU A 364 3.56 3.13 -17.33
C LEU A 364 4.28 1.99 -16.63
N PRO A 365 4.75 2.19 -15.38
CA PRO A 365 5.46 1.15 -14.63
C PRO A 365 4.51 0.05 -14.15
N GLN A 366 5.06 -1.13 -13.86
CA GLN A 366 4.33 -2.29 -13.32
C GLN A 366 3.55 -1.96 -12.04
N ASN A 367 4.12 -1.11 -11.16
CA ASN A 367 3.43 -0.62 -9.98
C ASN A 367 2.89 0.80 -10.23
N PRO A 368 1.59 0.98 -10.48
CA PRO A 368 0.99 2.29 -10.76
C PRO A 368 1.10 3.26 -9.58
N GLN A 369 1.24 2.76 -8.35
CA GLN A 369 1.36 3.59 -7.14
C GLN A 369 2.61 4.46 -7.14
N ALA A 370 3.66 4.05 -7.85
CA ALA A 370 4.90 4.84 -7.99
C ALA A 370 4.68 6.21 -8.67
N LEU A 371 3.59 6.37 -9.43
CA LEU A 371 3.27 7.61 -10.12
C LEU A 371 2.45 8.59 -9.26
N PHE A 372 1.87 8.14 -8.15
CA PHE A 372 0.96 8.97 -7.36
C PHE A 372 1.70 9.71 -6.25
N VAL A 373 1.62 11.04 -6.27
CA VAL A 373 2.31 11.93 -5.32
C VAL A 373 1.36 12.88 -4.58
N LYS A 374 0.09 12.99 -5.01
CA LYS A 374 -0.91 13.89 -4.42
C LYS A 374 -1.98 13.12 -3.63
N LYS A 375 -2.86 13.88 -2.98
CA LYS A 375 -3.89 13.33 -2.09
C LYS A 375 -5.14 12.85 -2.82
N THR A 376 -5.46 13.41 -3.96
CA THR A 376 -6.59 13.01 -4.81
C THR A 376 -6.12 12.73 -6.23
N VAL A 377 -6.88 11.89 -6.94
CA VAL A 377 -6.62 11.64 -8.36
C VAL A 377 -6.63 12.95 -9.15
N ARG A 378 -7.57 13.83 -8.86
CA ARG A 378 -7.66 15.15 -9.48
C ARG A 378 -6.35 15.93 -9.32
N GLU A 379 -5.85 16.07 -8.09
CA GLU A 379 -4.61 16.79 -7.83
C GLU A 379 -3.40 16.15 -8.52
N ASP A 380 -3.35 14.83 -8.61
CA ASP A 380 -2.30 14.09 -9.33
C ASP A 380 -2.30 14.35 -10.83
N LEU A 381 -3.48 14.46 -11.44
CA LEU A 381 -3.60 14.81 -12.87
C LEU A 381 -3.20 16.28 -13.14
N TYR A 382 -3.59 17.19 -12.24
CA TYR A 382 -3.19 18.61 -12.35
C TYR A 382 -1.70 18.82 -12.13
N GLU A 383 -1.05 17.99 -11.33
CA GLU A 383 0.38 18.07 -11.04
C GLU A 383 1.26 17.88 -12.25
N VAL A 384 0.83 17.10 -13.26
CA VAL A 384 1.56 16.89 -14.52
C VAL A 384 1.89 18.23 -15.21
N PHE A 385 1.04 19.22 -15.02
CA PHE A 385 1.19 20.57 -15.58
C PHE A 385 1.85 21.58 -14.63
N ASP A 386 2.29 21.14 -13.44
CA ASP A 386 2.94 22.03 -12.47
C ASP A 386 4.26 22.56 -13.05
N GLY A 387 4.37 23.89 -13.19
CA GLY A 387 5.52 24.57 -13.76
C GLY A 387 5.48 24.79 -15.27
N GLN A 388 4.47 24.27 -15.97
CA GLN A 388 4.23 24.57 -17.40
C GLN A 388 3.34 25.80 -17.55
N ARG A 389 3.65 26.65 -18.53
CA ARG A 389 2.80 27.79 -18.91
C ARG A 389 1.80 27.33 -19.96
N ILE A 390 0.71 26.72 -19.54
CA ILE A 390 -0.36 26.26 -20.40
C ILE A 390 -1.59 27.14 -20.13
N ASP A 391 -2.33 27.47 -21.17
CA ASP A 391 -3.62 28.13 -21.05
C ASP A 391 -4.54 27.31 -20.12
N PRO A 392 -5.13 27.91 -19.10
CA PRO A 392 -6.05 27.23 -18.21
C PRO A 392 -7.18 26.47 -18.91
N ALA A 393 -7.73 27.02 -19.98
CA ALA A 393 -8.79 26.39 -20.77
C ALA A 393 -8.29 25.10 -21.46
N LEU A 394 -7.10 25.15 -22.06
CA LEU A 394 -6.47 24.00 -22.72
C LEU A 394 -6.09 22.93 -21.71
N LYS A 395 -5.62 23.32 -20.53
CA LYS A 395 -5.33 22.40 -19.41
C LYS A 395 -6.58 21.63 -18.98
N GLU A 396 -7.68 22.33 -18.74
CA GLU A 396 -8.97 21.71 -18.36
C GLU A 396 -9.46 20.77 -19.46
N GLN A 397 -9.38 21.19 -20.73
CA GLN A 397 -9.79 20.37 -21.87
C GLN A 397 -8.99 19.06 -21.95
N ARG A 398 -7.65 19.12 -21.77
CA ARG A 398 -6.76 17.95 -21.77
C ARG A 398 -7.09 16.99 -20.65
N ILE A 399 -7.26 17.52 -19.43
CA ILE A 399 -7.63 16.70 -18.26
C ILE A 399 -9.00 16.06 -18.49
N ALA A 400 -10.00 16.83 -18.92
CA ALA A 400 -11.34 16.31 -19.17
C ALA A 400 -11.35 15.20 -20.24
N GLN A 401 -10.57 15.35 -21.31
CA GLN A 401 -10.44 14.35 -22.36
C GLN A 401 -9.79 13.06 -21.82
N ALA A 402 -8.65 13.18 -21.12
CA ALA A 402 -7.95 12.01 -20.55
C ALA A 402 -8.79 11.31 -19.47
N VAL A 403 -9.46 12.05 -18.58
CA VAL A 403 -10.40 11.54 -17.58
C VAL A 403 -11.56 10.79 -18.24
N SER A 404 -12.11 11.35 -19.30
CA SER A 404 -13.19 10.72 -20.05
C SER A 404 -12.72 9.43 -20.75
N LEU A 405 -11.54 9.46 -21.38
CA LEU A 405 -10.92 8.30 -22.03
C LEU A 405 -10.68 7.16 -21.03
N CYS A 406 -10.16 7.48 -19.86
CA CYS A 406 -9.85 6.50 -18.81
C CYS A 406 -11.02 6.22 -17.84
N ARG A 407 -12.21 6.79 -18.07
CA ARG A 407 -13.43 6.63 -17.24
C ARG A 407 -13.18 6.88 -15.74
N LEU A 408 -12.58 8.02 -15.41
CA LEU A 408 -12.18 8.36 -14.04
C LEU A 408 -13.11 9.40 -13.37
N THR A 409 -14.18 9.83 -14.01
CA THR A 409 -15.01 10.97 -13.56
C THR A 409 -15.48 10.83 -12.11
N GLU A 410 -15.92 9.65 -11.69
CA GLU A 410 -16.41 9.39 -10.33
C GLU A 410 -15.29 9.15 -9.29
N LEU A 411 -14.05 9.04 -9.77
CA LEU A 411 -12.90 8.67 -8.94
C LEU A 411 -11.99 9.87 -8.64
N LEU A 412 -12.23 11.02 -9.25
CA LEU A 412 -11.34 12.19 -9.19
C LEU A 412 -11.06 12.69 -7.78
N ASP A 413 -12.04 12.63 -6.89
CA ASP A 413 -11.92 13.16 -5.53
C ASP A 413 -11.47 12.09 -4.51
N ARG A 414 -11.26 10.84 -4.98
CA ARG A 414 -10.74 9.76 -4.12
C ARG A 414 -9.21 9.84 -4.00
N HIS A 415 -8.72 9.29 -2.90
CA HIS A 415 -7.28 9.12 -2.73
C HIS A 415 -6.76 8.00 -3.63
N PRO A 416 -5.65 8.16 -4.38
CA PRO A 416 -5.15 7.13 -5.31
C PRO A 416 -4.92 5.75 -4.67
N TYR A 417 -4.47 5.71 -3.43
CA TYR A 417 -4.26 4.44 -2.72
C TYR A 417 -5.54 3.77 -2.18
N ASP A 418 -6.70 4.41 -2.29
CA ASP A 418 -7.99 3.83 -1.92
C ASP A 418 -8.77 3.30 -3.13
N LEU A 419 -8.17 3.41 -4.31
CA LEU A 419 -8.67 2.84 -5.55
C LEU A 419 -8.36 1.35 -5.63
N SER A 420 -9.22 0.59 -6.32
CA SER A 420 -8.93 -0.79 -6.71
C SER A 420 -7.72 -0.86 -7.67
N GLY A 421 -7.10 -2.03 -7.83
CA GLY A 421 -5.94 -2.18 -8.71
C GLY A 421 -6.21 -1.72 -10.14
N GLY A 422 -7.36 -2.06 -10.71
CA GLY A 422 -7.76 -1.62 -12.06
C GLY A 422 -8.02 -0.13 -12.15
N GLU A 423 -8.65 0.47 -11.13
CA GLU A 423 -8.85 1.93 -11.06
C GLU A 423 -7.50 2.68 -10.93
N GLN A 424 -6.55 2.13 -10.13
CA GLN A 424 -5.19 2.68 -10.04
C GLN A 424 -4.46 2.63 -11.37
N GLN A 425 -4.59 1.52 -12.10
CA GLN A 425 -3.97 1.35 -13.42
C GLN A 425 -4.51 2.37 -14.42
N ARG A 426 -5.84 2.58 -14.46
CA ARG A 426 -6.47 3.60 -15.31
C ARG A 426 -6.07 5.02 -14.92
N ALA A 427 -5.99 5.31 -13.63
CA ALA A 427 -5.55 6.62 -13.14
C ALA A 427 -4.08 6.91 -13.50
N ALA A 428 -3.20 5.91 -13.37
CA ALA A 428 -1.80 6.01 -13.77
C ALA A 428 -1.66 6.16 -15.29
N LEU A 429 -2.40 5.39 -16.09
CA LEU A 429 -2.43 5.53 -17.54
C LEU A 429 -2.92 6.92 -17.94
N CYS A 430 -3.99 7.43 -17.32
CA CYS A 430 -4.50 8.78 -17.54
C CYS A 430 -3.40 9.84 -17.29
N LYS A 431 -2.64 9.70 -16.19
CA LYS A 431 -1.54 10.60 -15.87
C LYS A 431 -0.44 10.58 -16.94
N VAL A 432 -0.08 9.39 -17.44
CA VAL A 432 0.91 9.22 -18.50
C VAL A 432 0.42 9.82 -19.82
N LEU A 433 -0.86 9.66 -20.16
CA LEU A 433 -1.45 10.21 -21.39
C LEU A 433 -1.48 11.74 -21.40
N LEU A 434 -1.54 12.40 -20.24
CA LEU A 434 -1.44 13.87 -20.16
C LEU A 434 -0.05 14.41 -20.60
N LEU A 435 0.97 13.56 -20.67
CA LEU A 435 2.27 13.89 -21.25
C LEU A 435 2.23 13.93 -22.78
N ASP A 436 1.12 13.52 -23.40
CA ASP A 436 0.90 13.46 -24.84
C ASP A 436 2.02 12.67 -25.56
N PRO A 437 2.17 11.36 -25.23
CA PRO A 437 3.25 10.56 -25.76
C PRO A 437 3.00 10.13 -27.20
N ASP A 438 4.06 10.16 -28.03
CA ASP A 438 4.09 9.53 -29.35
C ASP A 438 4.35 8.02 -29.25
N ILE A 439 5.10 7.62 -28.21
CA ILE A 439 5.43 6.24 -27.89
C ILE A 439 5.01 5.95 -26.45
N LEU A 440 4.19 4.93 -26.27
CA LEU A 440 3.72 4.47 -24.97
C LEU A 440 4.34 3.11 -24.62
N LEU A 441 5.13 3.10 -23.55
CA LEU A 441 5.74 1.89 -22.99
C LEU A 441 4.91 1.42 -21.81
N LEU A 442 4.43 0.19 -21.84
CA LEU A 442 3.55 -0.39 -20.82
C LEU A 442 4.21 -1.62 -20.19
N ASP A 443 4.39 -1.61 -18.88
CA ASP A 443 4.94 -2.75 -18.15
C ASP A 443 3.83 -3.46 -17.37
N GLU A 444 3.42 -4.65 -17.85
CA GLU A 444 2.37 -5.50 -17.27
C GLU A 444 1.04 -4.79 -16.97
N PRO A 445 0.47 -4.02 -17.92
CA PRO A 445 -0.72 -3.20 -17.63
C PRO A 445 -1.99 -4.01 -17.38
N THR A 446 -2.02 -5.30 -17.77
CA THR A 446 -3.16 -6.21 -17.59
C THR A 446 -3.13 -6.98 -16.27
N LYS A 447 -2.07 -6.81 -15.47
CA LYS A 447 -1.85 -7.53 -14.23
C LYS A 447 -2.92 -7.21 -13.18
N GLY A 448 -3.59 -8.26 -12.65
CA GLY A 448 -4.64 -8.09 -11.63
C GLY A 448 -5.91 -7.43 -12.13
N LEU A 449 -6.10 -7.29 -13.46
CA LEU A 449 -7.33 -6.81 -14.05
C LEU A 449 -8.32 -7.94 -14.30
N ASP A 450 -9.60 -7.69 -14.03
CA ASP A 450 -10.68 -8.58 -14.46
C ASP A 450 -10.96 -8.46 -15.97
N ALA A 451 -11.81 -9.32 -16.50
CA ALA A 451 -12.09 -9.38 -17.93
C ALA A 451 -12.74 -8.09 -18.48
N GLU A 452 -13.56 -7.41 -17.69
CA GLU A 452 -14.22 -6.17 -18.09
C GLU A 452 -13.19 -5.03 -18.18
N PHE A 453 -12.32 -4.87 -17.17
CA PHE A 453 -11.25 -3.88 -17.21
C PHE A 453 -10.22 -4.16 -18.32
N LYS A 454 -9.94 -5.45 -18.63
CA LYS A 454 -9.08 -5.79 -19.77
C LYS A 454 -9.70 -5.32 -21.10
N GLN A 455 -11.01 -5.47 -21.31
CA GLN A 455 -11.69 -4.95 -22.48
C GLN A 455 -11.68 -3.41 -22.54
N GLU A 456 -11.87 -2.74 -21.40
CA GLU A 456 -11.75 -1.28 -21.33
C GLU A 456 -10.33 -0.82 -21.69
N LEU A 457 -9.30 -1.45 -21.12
CA LEU A 457 -7.90 -1.14 -21.45
C LEU A 457 -7.64 -1.38 -22.93
N ALA A 458 -8.09 -2.50 -23.50
CA ALA A 458 -7.93 -2.80 -24.92
C ALA A 458 -8.59 -1.73 -25.81
N SER A 459 -9.79 -1.27 -25.45
CA SER A 459 -10.49 -0.21 -26.19
C SER A 459 -9.70 1.11 -26.16
N ILE A 460 -9.11 1.46 -25.01
CA ILE A 460 -8.24 2.63 -24.87
C ILE A 460 -6.99 2.49 -25.75
N LEU A 461 -6.29 1.34 -25.68
CA LEU A 461 -5.06 1.10 -26.45
C LEU A 461 -5.34 1.14 -27.98
N ARG A 462 -6.47 0.58 -28.43
CA ARG A 462 -6.89 0.65 -29.83
C ARG A 462 -7.20 2.08 -30.28
N ALA A 463 -7.88 2.87 -29.44
CA ALA A 463 -8.11 4.27 -29.75
C ALA A 463 -6.82 5.08 -29.86
N LEU A 464 -5.84 4.80 -29.01
CA LEU A 464 -4.51 5.41 -29.04
C LEU A 464 -3.75 5.05 -30.32
N THR A 465 -3.72 3.74 -30.69
CA THR A 465 -3.06 3.30 -31.93
C THR A 465 -3.73 3.84 -33.18
N ALA A 466 -5.08 3.89 -33.21
CA ALA A 466 -5.84 4.53 -34.28
C ALA A 466 -5.52 6.04 -34.40
N GLY A 467 -5.21 6.70 -33.28
CA GLY A 467 -4.73 8.09 -33.22
C GLY A 467 -3.25 8.27 -33.55
N GLY A 468 -2.53 7.18 -33.92
CA GLY A 468 -1.11 7.22 -34.33
C GLY A 468 -0.10 7.04 -33.19
N VAL A 469 -0.55 6.77 -31.96
CA VAL A 469 0.35 6.46 -30.84
C VAL A 469 0.94 5.06 -31.03
N THR A 470 2.23 4.92 -30.86
CA THR A 470 2.96 3.65 -30.94
C THR A 470 3.00 3.01 -29.56
N ILE A 471 2.71 1.70 -29.46
CA ILE A 471 2.65 1.00 -28.18
C ILE A 471 3.62 -0.17 -28.15
N LEU A 472 4.48 -0.20 -27.14
CA LEU A 472 5.27 -1.38 -26.77
C LEU A 472 4.84 -1.83 -25.38
N MET A 473 4.24 -3.01 -25.29
CA MET A 473 3.70 -3.57 -24.06
C MET A 473 4.46 -4.83 -23.66
N VAL A 474 4.96 -4.89 -22.45
CA VAL A 474 5.38 -6.13 -21.81
C VAL A 474 4.15 -6.73 -21.12
N SER A 475 3.88 -8.00 -21.38
CA SER A 475 2.75 -8.70 -20.74
C SER A 475 2.97 -10.20 -20.64
N HIS A 476 2.32 -10.81 -19.64
CA HIS A 476 2.17 -12.25 -19.50
C HIS A 476 0.79 -12.74 -19.96
N ASP A 477 -0.09 -11.83 -20.35
CA ASP A 477 -1.45 -12.15 -20.77
C ASP A 477 -1.48 -12.56 -22.26
N VAL A 478 -1.29 -13.84 -22.49
CA VAL A 478 -1.25 -14.43 -23.83
C VAL A 478 -2.53 -14.19 -24.61
N GLU A 479 -3.69 -14.35 -23.94
CA GLU A 479 -5.01 -14.15 -24.56
C GLU A 479 -5.24 -12.70 -24.98
N PHE A 480 -4.86 -11.75 -24.12
CA PHE A 480 -4.93 -10.32 -24.43
C PHE A 480 -4.03 -9.95 -25.60
N CYS A 481 -2.78 -10.42 -25.60
CA CYS A 481 -1.82 -10.12 -26.67
C CYS A 481 -2.25 -10.74 -28.00
N ALA A 482 -2.76 -11.99 -27.99
CA ALA A 482 -3.24 -12.66 -29.20
C ALA A 482 -4.40 -11.91 -29.86
N ARG A 483 -5.25 -11.28 -29.06
CA ARG A 483 -6.45 -10.58 -29.55
C ARG A 483 -6.19 -9.16 -30.03
N TYR A 484 -5.29 -8.43 -29.35
CA TYR A 484 -5.19 -6.98 -29.50
C TYR A 484 -3.86 -6.45 -30.04
N ALA A 485 -2.77 -7.22 -29.95
CA ALA A 485 -1.48 -6.79 -30.49
C ALA A 485 -1.44 -6.94 -32.03
N HIS A 486 -0.69 -6.07 -32.70
CA HIS A 486 -0.40 -6.18 -34.13
C HIS A 486 0.79 -7.14 -34.38
N ARG A 487 1.74 -7.22 -33.44
CA ARG A 487 2.90 -8.09 -33.46
C ARG A 487 3.22 -8.55 -32.04
N CYS A 488 3.55 -9.84 -31.93
CA CYS A 488 4.01 -10.46 -30.68
C CYS A 488 5.47 -10.87 -30.85
N ALA A 489 6.27 -10.72 -29.79
CA ALA A 489 7.66 -11.15 -29.74
C ALA A 489 7.91 -11.95 -28.46
N LEU A 490 8.62 -13.08 -28.55
CA LEU A 490 9.00 -13.90 -27.41
C LEU A 490 10.38 -13.49 -26.92
N PHE A 491 10.42 -13.03 -25.68
CA PHE A 491 11.64 -12.65 -24.99
C PHE A 491 12.14 -13.81 -24.12
N PHE A 492 13.33 -14.28 -24.37
CA PHE A 492 13.95 -15.38 -23.64
C PHE A 492 15.45 -15.14 -23.51
N ASP A 493 16.02 -15.44 -22.34
CA ASP A 493 17.45 -15.31 -22.00
C ASP A 493 18.10 -13.97 -22.44
N GLY A 494 17.38 -12.86 -22.21
CA GLY A 494 17.91 -11.50 -22.44
C GLY A 494 17.73 -10.95 -23.85
N GLY A 495 17.08 -11.68 -24.77
CA GLY A 495 16.84 -11.23 -26.14
C GLY A 495 15.52 -11.71 -26.74
N ILE A 496 15.18 -11.25 -27.95
CA ILE A 496 14.03 -11.71 -28.73
C ILE A 496 14.40 -12.94 -29.52
N VAL A 497 13.66 -14.05 -29.32
CA VAL A 497 13.93 -15.33 -30.03
C VAL A 497 13.08 -15.46 -31.28
N THR A 498 11.82 -15.00 -31.24
CA THR A 498 10.89 -15.07 -32.37
C THR A 498 9.91 -13.91 -32.28
N GLU A 499 9.47 -13.43 -33.43
CA GLU A 499 8.43 -12.42 -33.55
C GLU A 499 7.56 -12.64 -34.78
N GLY A 500 6.31 -12.20 -34.71
CA GLY A 500 5.39 -12.32 -35.83
C GLY A 500 4.00 -11.76 -35.51
N ALA A 501 3.14 -11.77 -36.52
CA ALA A 501 1.73 -11.48 -36.33
C ALA A 501 1.09 -12.52 -35.39
N PRO A 502 0.08 -12.18 -34.58
CA PRO A 502 -0.46 -13.04 -33.53
C PRO A 502 -0.81 -14.45 -34.02
N ARG A 503 -1.50 -14.62 -35.12
CA ARG A 503 -1.85 -15.95 -35.67
C ARG A 503 -0.61 -16.80 -35.98
N ALA A 504 0.36 -16.19 -36.68
CA ALA A 504 1.59 -16.93 -37.05
C ALA A 504 2.44 -17.23 -35.79
N PHE A 505 2.48 -16.28 -34.85
CA PHE A 505 3.26 -16.42 -33.62
C PHE A 505 2.70 -17.52 -32.73
N PHE A 506 1.40 -17.47 -32.38
CA PHE A 506 0.81 -18.40 -31.41
C PHE A 506 0.56 -19.81 -32.02
N SER A 507 0.16 -19.93 -33.30
CA SER A 507 -0.01 -21.23 -33.94
C SER A 507 1.30 -21.97 -34.12
N GLY A 508 2.43 -21.27 -34.21
CA GLY A 508 3.78 -21.86 -34.27
C GLY A 508 4.29 -22.41 -32.94
N ASN A 509 3.67 -22.05 -31.81
CA ASN A 509 4.10 -22.46 -30.48
C ASN A 509 3.20 -23.58 -29.91
N SER A 510 3.82 -24.56 -29.22
CA SER A 510 3.07 -25.67 -28.62
C SER A 510 2.59 -25.38 -27.20
N PHE A 511 3.38 -24.68 -26.42
CA PHE A 511 3.12 -24.40 -24.98
C PHE A 511 2.82 -22.94 -24.72
N TYR A 512 3.53 -22.02 -25.36
CA TYR A 512 3.33 -20.59 -25.20
C TYR A 512 2.30 -20.09 -26.23
N THR A 513 1.06 -20.57 -26.07
CA THR A 513 -0.06 -20.30 -26.96
C THR A 513 -1.37 -20.18 -26.19
N THR A 514 -2.42 -19.72 -26.85
CA THR A 514 -3.75 -19.50 -26.27
C THR A 514 -4.50 -20.82 -26.03
N SER A 515 -5.50 -20.81 -25.16
CA SER A 515 -6.40 -21.94 -24.94
C SER A 515 -7.24 -22.26 -26.18
N ALA A 516 -7.63 -21.24 -26.93
CA ALA A 516 -8.37 -21.39 -28.17
C ALA A 516 -7.55 -22.17 -29.24
N ASP A 517 -6.26 -21.82 -29.41
CA ASP A 517 -5.37 -22.54 -30.32
C ASP A 517 -5.16 -24.01 -29.86
N ARG A 518 -4.91 -24.21 -28.53
CA ARG A 518 -4.77 -25.59 -28.00
C ARG A 518 -6.03 -26.43 -28.25
N MET A 519 -7.20 -25.82 -28.23
CA MET A 519 -8.47 -26.48 -28.43
C MET A 519 -8.74 -26.79 -29.91
N ALA A 520 -8.42 -25.83 -30.79
CA ALA A 520 -8.91 -25.84 -32.19
C ALA A 520 -7.84 -26.16 -33.24
N ARG A 521 -6.53 -26.23 -32.92
CA ARG A 521 -5.43 -26.33 -33.90
C ARG A 521 -5.51 -27.49 -34.88
N GLU A 522 -6.14 -28.61 -34.49
CA GLU A 522 -6.31 -29.77 -35.37
C GLU A 522 -7.40 -29.56 -36.43
N LEU A 523 -8.42 -28.76 -36.12
CA LEU A 523 -9.57 -28.52 -36.96
C LEU A 523 -9.50 -27.17 -37.68
N CYS A 524 -9.01 -26.16 -36.99
CA CYS A 524 -8.95 -24.79 -37.48
C CYS A 524 -7.54 -24.22 -37.27
N PRO A 525 -6.52 -24.63 -38.04
CA PRO A 525 -5.18 -24.09 -37.91
C PRO A 525 -5.17 -22.56 -38.01
N GLY A 526 -4.52 -21.87 -37.07
CA GLY A 526 -4.45 -20.39 -37.04
C GLY A 526 -5.61 -19.71 -36.32
N ALA A 527 -6.58 -20.44 -35.77
CA ALA A 527 -7.58 -19.89 -34.87
C ALA A 527 -6.98 -19.72 -33.47
N VAL A 528 -6.45 -18.53 -33.16
CA VAL A 528 -5.73 -18.25 -31.91
C VAL A 528 -6.56 -17.56 -30.85
N THR A 529 -7.74 -17.06 -31.20
CA THR A 529 -8.68 -16.44 -30.25
C THR A 529 -9.98 -17.25 -30.16
N PRO A 530 -10.72 -17.17 -29.04
CA PRO A 530 -12.06 -17.78 -28.98
C PRO A 530 -12.98 -17.26 -30.09
N GLU A 531 -12.86 -16.00 -30.47
CA GLU A 531 -13.62 -15.36 -31.53
C GLU A 531 -13.29 -15.94 -32.91
N ASP A 532 -12.01 -16.29 -33.17
CA ASP A 532 -11.61 -17.01 -34.38
C ASP A 532 -12.31 -18.36 -34.46
N VAL A 533 -12.33 -19.12 -33.36
CA VAL A 533 -12.97 -20.42 -33.30
C VAL A 533 -14.49 -20.31 -33.48
N MET A 534 -15.13 -19.34 -32.83
CA MET A 534 -16.55 -19.05 -32.98
C MET A 534 -16.90 -18.75 -34.45
N ALA A 535 -16.09 -17.91 -35.12
CA ALA A 535 -16.27 -17.57 -36.53
C ALA A 535 -16.13 -18.85 -37.42
N ALA A 536 -15.12 -19.67 -37.17
CA ALA A 536 -14.86 -20.88 -37.91
C ALA A 536 -16.00 -21.92 -37.81
N ILE A 537 -16.61 -22.06 -36.62
CA ILE A 537 -17.73 -23.00 -36.40
C ILE A 537 -19.09 -22.41 -36.78
N GLY A 538 -19.15 -21.16 -37.27
CA GLY A 538 -20.36 -20.46 -37.63
C GLY A 538 -21.22 -20.00 -36.47
N GLY A 539 -20.62 -19.82 -35.29
CA GLY A 539 -21.25 -19.32 -34.08
C GLY A 539 -21.41 -17.80 -34.07
N ASP A 540 -22.20 -17.31 -33.13
CA ASP A 540 -22.38 -15.89 -32.90
C ASP A 540 -21.12 -15.27 -32.25
N VAL A 541 -20.39 -14.46 -33.00
CA VAL A 541 -19.22 -13.76 -32.50
C VAL A 541 -19.69 -12.48 -31.79
N PRO A 542 -19.39 -12.29 -30.49
CA PRO A 542 -19.75 -11.06 -29.79
C PRO A 542 -19.17 -9.85 -30.53
N PRO A 543 -19.95 -8.78 -30.74
CA PRO A 543 -19.40 -7.55 -31.31
C PRO A 543 -18.27 -7.03 -30.43
N GLU A 544 -17.20 -6.57 -31.06
CA GLU A 544 -16.15 -5.87 -30.31
C GLU A 544 -16.75 -4.62 -29.66
N PRO A 545 -16.41 -4.34 -28.40
CA PRO A 545 -16.88 -3.15 -27.73
C PRO A 545 -16.49 -1.92 -28.57
N ALA A 546 -17.51 -1.24 -29.10
CA ALA A 546 -17.32 -0.02 -29.84
C ALA A 546 -16.73 1.03 -28.90
N PHE A 547 -15.64 1.65 -29.31
CA PHE A 547 -15.10 2.77 -28.60
C PHE A 547 -15.77 4.04 -29.10
N ASP A 548 -16.73 4.59 -28.34
CA ASP A 548 -17.53 5.75 -28.73
C ASP A 548 -16.75 7.09 -28.82
N ARG A 549 -15.44 7.06 -28.51
CA ARG A 549 -14.64 8.28 -28.42
C ARG A 549 -13.29 8.11 -29.12
N ALA A 550 -13.14 8.73 -30.27
CA ALA A 550 -11.84 8.83 -30.92
C ALA A 550 -10.86 9.63 -30.04
N TYR A 551 -9.69 9.08 -29.80
CA TYR A 551 -8.57 9.85 -29.27
C TYR A 551 -8.16 10.86 -30.35
N GLN A 552 -8.34 12.13 -30.06
CA GLN A 552 -7.81 13.20 -30.89
C GLN A 552 -6.57 13.74 -30.20
N PRO A 553 -5.38 13.58 -30.79
CA PRO A 553 -4.19 14.25 -30.27
C PRO A 553 -4.47 15.75 -30.23
N LEU A 554 -4.34 16.34 -29.05
CA LEU A 554 -4.50 17.79 -28.90
C LEU A 554 -3.28 18.50 -29.54
N PRO A 555 -3.45 19.72 -30.06
CA PRO A 555 -2.36 20.45 -30.67
C PRO A 555 -1.15 20.48 -29.71
N PRO A 556 0.07 20.24 -30.22
CA PRO A 556 1.24 20.23 -29.39
C PRO A 556 1.35 21.55 -28.61
N VAL A 557 1.63 21.47 -27.33
CA VAL A 557 2.02 22.64 -26.55
C VAL A 557 3.30 23.15 -27.22
N ALA A 558 3.26 24.40 -27.74
CA ALA A 558 4.46 25.01 -28.29
C ALA A 558 5.58 24.83 -27.24
N GLU A 559 6.63 24.12 -27.61
CA GLU A 559 7.83 23.96 -26.80
C GLU A 559 8.59 25.30 -26.74
N GLU A 560 8.05 26.24 -26.00
CA GLU A 560 8.94 27.19 -25.37
C GLU A 560 9.63 26.40 -24.28
N ALA A 561 10.90 26.09 -24.54
CA ALA A 561 11.80 25.28 -23.74
C ALA A 561 11.34 25.13 -22.26
N ALA A 562 10.76 23.98 -21.94
CA ALA A 562 10.35 23.63 -20.61
C ALA A 562 11.61 23.40 -19.75
N THR A 563 12.33 24.46 -19.46
CA THR A 563 13.20 24.48 -18.29
C THR A 563 12.26 24.45 -17.10
N TRP A 564 12.01 23.24 -16.56
CA TRP A 564 11.41 23.06 -15.26
C TRP A 564 12.12 23.99 -14.27
N LYS A 565 11.54 25.14 -14.02
CA LYS A 565 11.92 25.99 -12.89
C LYS A 565 10.86 25.69 -11.84
N PRO A 566 11.22 25.02 -10.73
CA PRO A 566 10.33 24.94 -9.59
C PRO A 566 9.84 26.35 -9.33
N THR A 567 8.56 26.52 -8.98
CA THR A 567 7.98 27.81 -8.65
C THR A 567 8.91 28.44 -7.62
N LYS A 568 9.88 29.20 -8.10
CA LYS A 568 10.91 29.80 -7.26
C LYS A 568 10.17 30.76 -6.36
N LEU A 569 10.28 30.54 -5.05
CA LEU A 569 9.99 31.61 -4.10
C LEU A 569 10.56 32.91 -4.70
N PRO A 570 9.79 34.00 -4.75
CA PRO A 570 10.27 35.27 -5.28
C PRO A 570 11.65 35.55 -4.69
N TRP A 571 12.59 35.98 -5.51
CA TRP A 571 13.99 36.15 -5.09
C TRP A 571 14.12 36.95 -3.80
N TRP A 572 13.27 37.99 -3.62
CA TRP A 572 13.23 38.81 -2.42
C TRP A 572 12.88 37.99 -1.13
N ARG A 573 12.00 36.98 -1.23
CA ARG A 573 11.69 36.08 -0.10
C ARG A 573 12.86 35.15 0.23
N LYS A 574 13.62 34.72 -0.77
CA LYS A 574 14.87 33.96 -0.54
C LYS A 574 15.92 34.84 0.12
N CYS A 575 16.04 36.09 -0.32
CA CYS A 575 16.94 37.07 0.31
C CYS A 575 16.54 37.34 1.77
N ILE A 576 15.26 37.57 2.06
CA ILE A 576 14.78 37.75 3.43
C ILE A 576 15.06 36.49 4.28
N ALA A 577 14.79 35.29 3.77
CA ALA A 577 15.08 34.05 4.49
C ALA A 577 16.58 33.85 4.73
N ALA A 578 17.43 34.14 3.74
CA ALA A 578 18.87 34.02 3.84
C ALA A 578 19.46 35.05 4.83
N VAL A 579 19.04 36.32 4.75
CA VAL A 579 19.47 37.36 5.67
C VAL A 579 19.00 37.07 7.10
N ALA A 580 17.72 36.71 7.28
CA ALA A 580 17.17 36.36 8.58
C ALA A 580 17.83 35.09 9.15
N GLY A 581 18.19 34.12 8.32
CA GLY A 581 18.92 32.92 8.71
C GLY A 581 20.36 33.24 9.14
N ALA A 582 21.06 34.09 8.39
CA ALA A 582 22.41 34.53 8.74
C ALA A 582 22.40 35.35 10.04
N VAL A 583 21.44 36.25 10.21
CA VAL A 583 21.25 37.03 11.44
C VAL A 583 20.93 36.09 12.61
N ALA A 584 20.06 35.11 12.44
CA ALA A 584 19.77 34.10 13.45
C ALA A 584 21.02 33.35 13.89
N LEU A 585 21.85 32.89 12.93
CA LEU A 585 23.10 32.21 13.21
C LEU A 585 24.11 33.07 13.95
N LEU A 586 24.26 34.36 13.57
CA LEU A 586 25.12 35.31 14.23
C LEU A 586 24.66 35.62 15.68
N ILE A 587 23.36 35.78 15.88
CA ILE A 587 22.75 35.98 17.20
C ILE A 587 23.00 34.75 18.08
N PHE A 588 22.75 33.57 17.54
CA PHE A 588 22.98 32.30 18.25
C PHE A 588 24.45 32.14 18.63
N TRP A 589 25.38 32.37 17.69
CA TRP A 589 26.80 32.30 17.94
C TRP A 589 27.30 33.30 19.01
N ASN A 590 26.81 34.53 18.97
CA ASN A 590 27.12 35.52 19.98
C ASN A 590 26.51 35.21 21.35
N ALA A 591 25.28 34.70 21.37
CA ALA A 591 24.63 34.26 22.61
C ALA A 591 25.37 33.07 23.20
N ALA A 592 25.74 32.07 22.39
CA ALA A 592 26.47 30.87 22.81
C ALA A 592 27.87 31.18 23.38
N LYS A 593 28.58 32.17 22.81
CA LYS A 593 29.89 32.63 23.32
C LYS A 593 29.80 33.37 24.65
N ARG A 594 28.68 34.04 24.91
CA ARG A 594 28.50 34.87 26.13
C ARG A 594 27.79 34.14 27.26
N THR A 595 27.19 32.97 26.96
CA THR A 595 26.49 32.17 27.99
C THR A 595 27.53 31.27 28.66
N ASP A 596 27.96 31.64 29.86
CA ASP A 596 28.75 30.77 30.71
C ASP A 596 27.82 29.71 31.29
N LEU A 597 27.88 28.49 30.70
CA LEU A 597 27.05 27.35 31.13
C LEU A 597 27.35 26.90 32.56
N THR A 598 28.55 27.20 33.07
CA THR A 598 28.97 26.86 34.40
C THR A 598 28.36 27.82 35.44
N ALA A 599 28.19 29.09 35.08
CA ALA A 599 27.51 30.09 35.94
C ALA A 599 25.99 29.88 36.02
N LEU A 600 25.38 29.27 34.97
CA LEU A 600 23.96 28.89 34.98
C LEU A 600 23.64 27.71 35.92
N VAL A 601 24.60 26.85 36.17
CA VAL A 601 24.45 25.67 37.06
C VAL A 601 24.81 26.01 38.52
N GLY A 602 25.51 27.14 38.79
CA GLY A 602 26.10 27.49 40.09
C GLY A 602 25.26 28.33 41.05
N GLY A 603 23.94 28.57 40.79
CA GLY A 603 23.04 29.17 41.80
C GLY A 603 23.27 30.66 42.13
N GLY A 604 23.95 31.42 41.26
CA GLY A 604 24.17 32.85 41.40
C GLY A 604 23.00 33.72 40.92
N THR A 605 22.90 34.95 41.43
CA THR A 605 21.95 35.98 40.94
C THR A 605 22.18 36.23 39.45
N VAL A 606 21.09 36.38 38.66
CA VAL A 606 21.18 36.69 37.23
C VAL A 606 21.99 37.94 37.01
N SER A 607 23.18 37.83 36.44
CA SER A 607 24.06 38.94 36.11
C SER A 607 23.50 39.73 34.92
N ASP A 608 23.92 40.95 34.71
CA ASP A 608 23.59 41.77 33.53
C ASP A 608 23.93 41.04 32.22
N ALA A 609 24.94 40.17 32.24
CA ALA A 609 25.29 39.29 31.13
C ALA A 609 24.20 38.21 30.83
N GLY A 610 23.52 37.69 31.85
CA GLY A 610 22.41 36.77 31.71
C GLY A 610 21.18 37.44 31.07
N TRP A 611 20.88 38.67 31.46
CA TRP A 611 19.83 39.45 30.80
C TRP A 611 20.15 39.83 29.37
N ALA A 612 21.42 40.10 29.05
CA ALA A 612 21.86 40.30 27.67
C ALA A 612 21.71 39.05 26.81
N ALA A 613 22.05 37.86 27.37
CA ALA A 613 21.87 36.59 26.69
C ALA A 613 20.37 36.31 26.44
N LEU A 614 19.48 36.56 27.40
CA LEU A 614 18.02 36.44 27.26
C LEU A 614 17.48 37.26 26.08
N ARG A 615 17.88 38.55 26.00
CA ARG A 615 17.48 39.40 24.87
C ARG A 615 17.95 38.86 23.54
N MET A 616 19.18 38.29 23.47
CA MET A 616 19.73 37.70 22.27
C MET A 616 18.95 36.41 21.84
N TYR A 617 18.60 35.56 22.78
CA TYR A 617 17.75 34.41 22.48
C TYR A 617 16.33 34.81 22.02
N GLY A 618 15.76 35.84 22.57
CA GLY A 618 14.50 36.44 22.10
C GLY A 618 14.60 36.92 20.65
N LEU A 619 15.68 37.63 20.31
CA LEU A 619 15.95 38.08 18.94
C LEU A 619 16.20 36.90 17.98
N PHE A 620 16.86 35.83 18.43
CA PHE A 620 17.03 34.62 17.68
C PHE A 620 15.68 33.98 17.31
N ILE A 621 14.75 33.89 18.26
CA ILE A 621 13.40 33.35 18.02
C ILE A 621 12.66 34.21 16.99
N VAL A 622 12.71 35.54 17.11
CA VAL A 622 12.09 36.44 16.14
C VAL A 622 12.67 36.25 14.75
N ALA A 623 14.01 36.16 14.62
CA ALA A 623 14.67 35.90 13.35
C ALA A 623 14.24 34.52 12.72
N LEU A 624 14.11 33.49 13.54
CA LEU A 624 13.66 32.20 13.12
C LEU A 624 12.19 32.19 12.63
N LEU A 625 11.30 32.94 13.33
CA LEU A 625 9.93 33.14 12.90
C LEU A 625 9.85 33.90 11.57
N VAL A 626 10.72 34.87 11.32
CA VAL A 626 10.82 35.57 10.04
C VAL A 626 11.26 34.60 8.93
N VAL A 627 12.21 33.70 9.19
CA VAL A 627 12.65 32.67 8.23
C VAL A 627 11.45 31.77 7.88
N VAL A 628 10.71 31.28 8.88
CA VAL A 628 9.54 30.42 8.67
C VAL A 628 8.45 31.15 7.90
N ALA A 629 8.16 32.40 8.21
CA ALA A 629 7.19 33.21 7.48
C ALA A 629 7.60 33.48 6.02
N ALA A 630 8.89 33.68 5.79
CA ALA A 630 9.42 33.89 4.45
C ALA A 630 9.41 32.64 3.57
N ILE A 631 9.65 31.45 4.15
CA ILE A 631 9.66 30.16 3.43
C ILE A 631 8.25 29.57 3.34
N GLY A 632 7.38 29.86 4.33
CA GLY A 632 6.05 29.29 4.46
C GLY A 632 5.18 29.56 3.23
N ARG A 633 4.74 28.51 2.55
CA ARG A 633 3.69 28.55 1.53
C ARG A 633 2.34 28.66 2.25
N ARG A 634 1.47 29.56 1.81
CA ARG A 634 0.04 29.49 2.12
C ARG A 634 -0.51 28.29 1.35
N SER A 635 -0.63 27.14 1.99
CA SER A 635 -1.46 26.07 1.49
C SER A 635 -2.92 26.51 1.58
N PRO A 636 -3.76 26.20 0.58
CA PRO A 636 -5.20 26.39 0.73
C PRO A 636 -5.67 25.66 2.00
N PRO A 637 -6.72 26.18 2.68
CA PRO A 637 -7.22 25.52 3.88
C PRO A 637 -7.62 24.10 3.51
N PRO A 638 -7.21 23.09 4.29
CA PRO A 638 -7.61 21.72 4.03
C PRO A 638 -9.13 21.65 4.07
N VAL A 639 -9.72 20.95 3.11
CA VAL A 639 -11.10 20.50 3.22
C VAL A 639 -11.15 19.65 4.48
N SER A 640 -11.68 20.23 5.56
CA SER A 640 -11.82 19.53 6.82
C SER A 640 -12.82 18.39 6.59
N VAL A 641 -12.34 17.15 6.57
CA VAL A 641 -13.19 16.01 6.86
C VAL A 641 -13.60 16.20 8.32
N GLN A 642 -14.74 16.85 8.51
CA GLN A 642 -15.37 16.97 9.81
C GLN A 642 -15.86 15.56 10.18
N THR A 643 -15.02 14.82 10.90
CA THR A 643 -15.54 13.72 11.70
C THR A 643 -16.47 14.36 12.72
N PRO A 644 -17.73 13.92 12.83
CA PRO A 644 -18.63 14.43 13.85
C PRO A 644 -17.97 14.21 15.21
N VAL A 645 -17.72 15.28 15.92
CA VAL A 645 -17.24 15.20 17.30
C VAL A 645 -18.42 14.73 18.12
N GLU A 646 -18.55 13.44 18.32
CA GLU A 646 -19.49 12.91 19.32
C GLU A 646 -19.08 13.42 20.71
N LYS A 647 -19.97 14.15 21.33
CA LYS A 647 -19.84 14.57 22.74
C LYS A 647 -20.03 13.36 23.65
N ARG A 648 -19.03 12.48 23.74
CA ARG A 648 -19.05 11.37 24.68
C ARG A 648 -18.81 11.85 26.11
N LYS A 649 -19.65 11.41 27.03
CA LYS A 649 -19.43 11.56 28.48
C LYS A 649 -18.15 10.80 28.85
N LEU A 650 -17.31 11.39 29.70
CA LEU A 650 -16.11 10.72 30.24
C LEU A 650 -16.50 9.39 30.88
N SER A 651 -15.86 8.31 30.45
CA SER A 651 -16.03 7.03 31.11
C SER A 651 -15.46 7.11 32.54
N ARG A 652 -16.01 6.33 33.48
CA ARG A 652 -15.44 6.24 34.84
C ARG A 652 -13.95 5.86 34.81
N ARG A 653 -13.54 5.04 33.86
CA ARG A 653 -12.15 4.61 33.66
C ARG A 653 -11.22 5.77 33.24
N THR A 654 -11.66 6.62 32.32
CA THR A 654 -10.92 7.84 31.92
C THR A 654 -10.80 8.83 33.07
N LEU A 655 -11.85 8.92 33.94
CA LEU A 655 -11.79 9.76 35.13
C LEU A 655 -10.74 9.22 36.13
N THR A 656 -10.75 7.90 36.38
CA THR A 656 -9.74 7.24 37.23
C THR A 656 -8.33 7.43 36.67
N ALA A 657 -8.15 7.25 35.39
CA ALA A 657 -6.87 7.49 34.72
C ALA A 657 -6.40 8.97 34.88
N THR A 658 -7.34 9.93 34.76
CA THR A 658 -7.06 11.34 34.97
C THR A 658 -6.60 11.63 36.41
N VAL A 659 -7.28 11.05 37.40
CA VAL A 659 -6.90 11.20 38.83
C VAL A 659 -5.50 10.60 39.07
N LEU A 660 -5.19 9.42 38.51
CA LEU A 660 -3.92 8.75 38.65
C LEU A 660 -2.78 9.59 38.07
N ILE A 661 -2.96 10.14 36.87
CA ILE A 661 -1.99 11.02 36.20
C ILE A 661 -1.80 12.34 36.98
N LEU A 662 -2.88 12.97 37.44
CA LEU A 662 -2.82 14.33 38.04
C LEU A 662 -2.48 14.33 39.53
N LEU A 663 -2.71 13.25 40.26
CA LEU A 663 -2.50 13.19 41.71
C LEU A 663 -1.43 12.17 42.11
N CYS A 664 -1.51 10.92 41.63
CA CYS A 664 -0.60 9.86 42.07
C CYS A 664 0.84 10.13 41.62
N ILE A 665 1.04 10.35 40.31
CA ILE A 665 2.39 10.57 39.76
C ILE A 665 3.09 11.78 40.40
N PRO A 666 2.46 12.99 40.53
CA PRO A 666 3.06 14.09 41.26
C PRO A 666 3.35 13.80 42.73
N ALA A 667 2.47 13.02 43.40
CA ALA A 667 2.70 12.63 44.79
C ALA A 667 3.91 11.68 44.89
N THR A 668 4.03 10.68 43.98
CA THR A 668 5.17 9.79 43.93
C THR A 668 6.47 10.54 43.69
N LEU A 669 6.45 11.51 42.77
CA LEU A 669 7.62 12.35 42.49
C LEU A 669 8.00 13.20 43.71
N PHE A 670 7.01 13.85 44.36
CA PHE A 670 7.25 14.69 45.52
C PHE A 670 7.78 13.87 46.72
N ILE A 671 7.07 12.81 47.08
CA ILE A 671 7.44 11.94 48.19
C ILE A 671 8.79 11.26 47.92
N GLY A 672 9.02 10.76 46.71
CA GLY A 672 10.27 10.10 46.34
C GLY A 672 11.47 11.05 46.39
N CYS A 673 11.34 12.31 45.98
CA CYS A 673 12.42 13.28 46.10
C CYS A 673 12.63 13.77 47.53
N TYR A 674 11.54 13.94 48.30
CA TYR A 674 11.65 14.46 49.67
C TYR A 674 12.26 13.43 50.66
N TYR A 675 11.84 12.17 50.58
CA TYR A 675 12.29 11.12 51.51
C TYR A 675 13.41 10.24 50.96
N GLY A 676 13.49 10.05 49.64
CA GLY A 676 14.42 9.13 48.97
C GLY A 676 15.74 9.73 48.52
N GLY A 677 15.83 11.04 48.52
CA GLY A 677 16.99 11.77 47.96
C GLY A 677 17.20 11.53 46.45
N THR A 678 18.19 12.24 45.90
CA THR A 678 18.47 12.18 44.43
C THR A 678 19.12 10.91 43.96
N GLN A 679 19.59 10.02 44.84
CA GLN A 679 20.25 8.76 44.47
C GLN A 679 19.28 7.66 44.02
N ASN A 680 18.00 7.74 44.41
CA ASN A 680 16.99 6.72 44.10
C ASN A 680 16.21 6.99 42.80
N TYR A 681 16.74 7.84 41.89
CA TYR A 681 16.03 8.22 40.67
C TYR A 681 15.72 7.05 39.73
N TYR A 682 16.50 5.97 39.73
CA TYR A 682 16.18 4.78 38.93
C TYR A 682 14.91 4.10 39.43
N LEU A 683 14.79 3.89 40.75
CA LEU A 683 13.59 3.31 41.34
C LEU A 683 12.36 4.22 41.07
N LEU A 684 12.56 5.52 41.25
CA LEU A 684 11.51 6.50 40.99
C LEU A 684 11.08 6.54 39.51
N SER A 685 12.04 6.40 38.59
CA SER A 685 11.76 6.29 37.14
C SER A 685 10.96 5.05 36.82
N VAL A 686 11.28 3.89 37.44
CA VAL A 686 10.52 2.66 37.24
C VAL A 686 9.11 2.76 37.82
N LEU A 687 8.96 3.35 39.01
CA LEU A 687 7.64 3.60 39.60
C LEU A 687 6.78 4.50 38.73
N VAL A 688 7.32 5.63 38.27
CA VAL A 688 6.63 6.54 37.36
C VAL A 688 6.30 5.85 36.04
N MET A 689 7.18 5.01 35.50
CA MET A 689 6.90 4.20 34.31
C MET A 689 5.69 3.28 34.54
N LEU A 690 5.66 2.54 35.64
CA LEU A 690 4.54 1.65 36.00
C LEU A 690 3.24 2.45 36.17
N GLU A 691 3.31 3.58 36.87
CA GLU A 691 2.16 4.48 37.03
C GLU A 691 1.67 5.07 35.71
N CYS A 692 2.54 5.31 34.72
CA CYS A 692 2.18 5.76 33.37
C CYS A 692 1.51 4.65 32.56
N MET A 693 1.93 3.40 32.76
CA MET A 693 1.36 2.25 32.06
C MET A 693 -0.04 1.89 32.57
N LEU A 694 -0.31 2.08 33.86
CA LEU A 694 -1.59 1.74 34.49
C LEU A 694 -2.80 2.44 33.82
N PRO A 695 -2.85 3.76 33.64
CA PRO A 695 -3.94 4.44 32.95
C PRO A 695 -4.16 3.95 31.51
N PHE A 696 -3.04 3.70 30.83
CA PHE A 696 -3.07 3.15 29.47
C PHE A 696 -3.72 1.76 29.46
N PHE A 697 -3.27 0.82 30.30
CA PHE A 697 -3.86 -0.51 30.38
C PHE A 697 -5.34 -0.50 30.81
N MET A 698 -5.72 0.35 31.78
CA MET A 698 -7.11 0.46 32.23
C MET A 698 -8.08 0.88 31.11
N VAL A 699 -7.64 1.79 30.23
CA VAL A 699 -8.42 2.24 29.09
C VAL A 699 -8.34 1.23 27.96
N PHE A 700 -7.17 0.64 27.76
CA PHE A 700 -6.85 -0.27 26.68
C PHE A 700 -7.53 -1.64 26.83
N GLU A 701 -7.52 -2.21 28.04
CA GLU A 701 -8.14 -3.50 28.34
C GLU A 701 -9.66 -3.51 28.08
N GLY A 702 -10.33 -2.38 28.31
CA GLY A 702 -11.74 -2.22 28.02
C GLY A 702 -12.13 -2.21 26.53
N ARG A 703 -11.15 -2.08 25.61
CA ARG A 703 -11.36 -1.87 24.16
C ARG A 703 -10.97 -3.07 23.29
N LYS A 704 -10.42 -4.16 23.87
CA LYS A 704 -9.81 -5.28 23.11
C LYS A 704 -8.81 -4.75 22.05
N PRO A 705 -7.66 -4.23 22.46
CA PRO A 705 -6.71 -3.54 21.60
C PRO A 705 -6.21 -4.45 20.49
N GLN A 706 -6.10 -3.90 19.29
CA GLN A 706 -5.46 -4.59 18.17
C GLN A 706 -3.94 -4.44 18.29
N ALA A 707 -3.18 -5.49 17.95
CA ALA A 707 -1.71 -5.43 17.93
C ALA A 707 -1.18 -4.25 17.09
N ARG A 708 -1.92 -3.86 16.05
CA ARG A 708 -1.61 -2.72 15.18
C ARG A 708 -1.57 -1.37 15.90
N GLU A 709 -2.39 -1.19 16.94
CA GLU A 709 -2.40 0.05 17.74
C GLU A 709 -1.11 0.20 18.54
N LEU A 710 -0.63 -0.90 19.15
CA LEU A 710 0.64 -0.93 19.87
C LEU A 710 1.82 -0.61 18.93
N VAL A 711 1.81 -1.15 17.71
CA VAL A 711 2.85 -0.86 16.71
C VAL A 711 2.89 0.62 16.38
N VAL A 712 1.74 1.26 16.16
CA VAL A 712 1.69 2.70 15.86
C VAL A 712 2.22 3.54 17.02
N ILE A 713 1.87 3.19 18.27
CA ILE A 713 2.39 3.85 19.48
C ILE A 713 3.91 3.68 19.58
N ALA A 714 4.42 2.47 19.39
CA ALA A 714 5.85 2.18 19.41
C ALA A 714 6.62 2.98 18.33
N VAL A 715 6.07 3.07 17.12
CA VAL A 715 6.65 3.89 16.04
C VAL A 715 6.68 5.37 16.40
N LEU A 716 5.62 5.92 17.03
CA LEU A 716 5.62 7.31 17.48
C LEU A 716 6.67 7.58 18.56
N CYS A 717 6.86 6.64 19.51
CA CYS A 717 7.94 6.71 20.49
C CYS A 717 9.31 6.67 19.81
N ALA A 718 9.52 5.74 18.87
CA ALA A 718 10.79 5.61 18.14
C ALA A 718 11.12 6.88 17.33
N LEU A 719 10.12 7.47 16.66
CA LEU A 719 10.28 8.76 15.97
C LEU A 719 10.68 9.89 16.94
N GLY A 720 10.12 9.90 18.16
CA GLY A 720 10.49 10.84 19.21
C GLY A 720 11.96 10.67 19.63
N VAL A 721 12.41 9.44 19.85
CA VAL A 721 13.81 9.12 20.20
C VAL A 721 14.76 9.50 19.06
N ALA A 722 14.44 9.11 17.82
CA ALA A 722 15.21 9.46 16.62
C ALA A 722 15.29 10.97 16.41
N GLY A 723 14.17 11.67 16.60
CA GLY A 723 14.14 13.13 16.54
C GLY A 723 15.03 13.80 17.62
N ARG A 724 15.10 13.23 18.83
CA ARG A 724 16.02 13.70 19.85
C ARG A 724 17.48 13.46 19.48
N ALA A 725 17.76 12.32 18.86
CA ALA A 725 19.09 11.97 18.36
C ALA A 725 19.55 12.90 17.24
N ALA A 726 18.72 13.13 16.26
CA ALA A 726 19.03 13.97 15.10
C ALA A 726 19.39 15.42 15.48
N PHE A 727 18.76 15.96 16.55
CA PHE A 727 19.01 17.32 17.05
C PHE A 727 19.79 17.33 18.37
N PHE A 728 20.59 16.29 18.64
CA PHE A 728 21.31 16.15 19.91
C PHE A 728 22.20 17.34 20.24
N MET A 729 22.93 17.86 19.26
CA MET A 729 23.87 18.98 19.40
C MET A 729 23.19 20.33 19.67
N LEU A 730 21.87 20.43 19.48
CA LEU A 730 21.15 21.68 19.72
C LEU A 730 20.44 21.65 21.08
N PRO A 731 20.83 22.49 22.06
CA PRO A 731 20.17 22.52 23.36
C PRO A 731 18.69 22.87 23.23
N GLN A 732 17.82 22.06 23.84
CA GLN A 732 16.35 22.22 23.86
C GLN A 732 15.64 22.32 22.49
N PHE A 733 16.38 22.34 21.37
CA PHE A 733 15.80 22.41 20.03
C PHE A 733 15.53 21.01 19.45
N LYS A 734 14.40 20.40 19.85
CA LYS A 734 14.07 19.00 19.53
C LYS A 734 12.60 18.83 19.17
N PRO A 735 12.23 17.89 18.27
CA PRO A 735 10.84 17.66 17.84
C PRO A 735 9.98 16.88 18.83
N VAL A 736 10.54 16.37 19.92
CA VAL A 736 9.89 15.41 20.84
C VAL A 736 8.55 15.91 21.35
N MET A 737 8.48 17.16 21.83
CA MET A 737 7.23 17.73 22.35
C MET A 737 6.17 17.88 21.25
N ALA A 738 6.56 18.29 20.05
CA ALA A 738 5.64 18.38 18.92
C ALA A 738 5.06 16.99 18.56
N LEU A 739 5.89 15.96 18.52
CA LEU A 739 5.45 14.58 18.25
C LEU A 739 4.54 14.04 19.36
N THR A 740 4.83 14.36 20.61
CA THR A 740 3.99 14.00 21.76
C THR A 740 2.61 14.66 21.69
N ILE A 741 2.55 15.95 21.34
CA ILE A 741 1.30 16.69 21.13
C ILE A 741 0.50 16.06 19.99
N ILE A 742 1.14 15.76 18.86
CA ILE A 742 0.52 15.11 17.69
C ILE A 742 -0.06 13.73 18.09
N ALA A 743 0.68 12.94 18.86
CA ALA A 743 0.22 11.64 19.34
C ALA A 743 -1.02 11.78 20.23
N GLY A 744 -1.02 12.74 21.16
CA GLY A 744 -2.16 13.03 22.03
C GLY A 744 -3.40 13.47 21.26
N VAL A 745 -3.24 14.38 20.30
CA VAL A 745 -4.34 14.86 19.44
C VAL A 745 -4.90 13.73 18.57
N ALA A 746 -4.04 12.86 18.06
CA ALA A 746 -4.44 11.75 17.20
C ALA A 746 -5.14 10.62 17.96
N PHE A 747 -4.57 10.13 19.06
CA PHE A 747 -5.00 8.90 19.74
C PHE A 747 -5.65 9.11 21.10
N GLY A 748 -5.64 10.33 21.64
CA GLY A 748 -6.22 10.68 22.93
C GLY A 748 -5.20 10.93 24.02
N GLY A 749 -5.68 11.40 25.19
CA GLY A 749 -4.82 11.87 26.27
C GLY A 749 -3.94 10.77 26.85
N GLU A 750 -4.51 9.60 27.11
CA GLU A 750 -3.82 8.45 27.71
C GLU A 750 -2.68 7.96 26.81
N THR A 751 -2.91 7.84 25.50
CA THR A 751 -1.88 7.48 24.53
C THR A 751 -0.82 8.57 24.40
N GLY A 752 -1.23 9.83 24.38
CA GLY A 752 -0.31 10.97 24.36
C GLY A 752 0.59 11.01 25.60
N PHE A 753 0.03 10.69 26.78
CA PHE A 753 0.80 10.58 28.02
C PHE A 753 1.86 9.47 27.93
N LEU A 754 1.44 8.28 27.48
CA LEU A 754 2.34 7.13 27.34
C LEU A 754 3.48 7.42 26.35
N VAL A 755 3.15 7.94 25.15
CA VAL A 755 4.15 8.28 24.12
C VAL A 755 5.15 9.30 24.66
N GLY A 756 4.71 10.34 25.34
CA GLY A 756 5.60 11.36 25.94
C GLY A 756 6.53 10.76 26.99
N ALA A 757 5.99 10.02 27.96
CA ALA A 757 6.74 9.43 29.04
C ALA A 757 7.75 8.38 28.54
N MET A 758 7.31 7.45 27.66
CA MET A 758 8.16 6.39 27.12
C MET A 758 9.26 6.93 26.19
N THR A 759 8.96 7.96 25.40
CA THR A 759 9.97 8.62 24.56
C THR A 759 11.09 9.21 25.43
N MET A 760 10.75 9.85 26.53
CA MET A 760 11.76 10.42 27.44
C MET A 760 12.57 9.32 28.13
N LEU A 761 11.94 8.29 28.65
CA LEU A 761 12.62 7.16 29.26
C LEU A 761 13.59 6.50 28.28
N ALA A 762 13.09 6.06 27.12
CA ALA A 762 13.89 5.36 26.10
C ALA A 762 15.05 6.23 25.60
N SER A 763 14.80 7.50 25.31
CA SER A 763 15.87 8.39 24.83
C SER A 763 16.93 8.69 25.91
N ASN A 764 16.56 8.71 27.19
CA ASN A 764 17.52 8.95 28.26
C ASN A 764 18.47 7.74 28.46
N PHE A 765 18.09 6.52 28.13
CA PHE A 765 19.03 5.39 28.05
C PHE A 765 20.15 5.63 27.02
N LEU A 766 19.84 6.34 25.94
CA LEU A 766 20.82 6.65 24.87
C LEU A 766 21.64 7.91 25.18
N PHE A 767 21.04 8.92 25.84
CA PHE A 767 21.62 10.26 26.01
C PHE A 767 21.99 10.63 27.44
N SER A 768 21.94 9.76 28.37
CA SER A 768 22.22 9.90 29.80
C SER A 768 20.95 9.87 30.67
N GLN A 769 20.96 8.96 31.61
CA GLN A 769 19.99 8.84 32.69
C GLN A 769 20.43 9.70 33.88
N GLY A 770 19.48 10.27 34.60
CA GLY A 770 19.74 11.06 35.77
C GLY A 770 18.50 11.33 36.62
N PRO A 771 18.62 12.05 37.75
CA PRO A 771 17.50 12.36 38.64
C PRO A 771 16.40 13.20 37.96
N TRP A 772 16.71 13.84 36.83
CA TRP A 772 15.75 14.57 35.99
C TRP A 772 14.80 13.67 35.19
N THR A 773 15.13 12.38 34.95
CA THR A 773 14.38 11.48 34.08
C THR A 773 12.91 11.32 34.49
N PRO A 774 12.54 11.05 35.75
CA PRO A 774 11.13 10.93 36.14
C PRO A 774 10.32 12.20 35.86
N PHE A 775 10.91 13.36 36.12
CA PHE A 775 10.29 14.67 35.88
C PHE A 775 10.10 14.95 34.39
N GLN A 776 11.05 14.56 33.55
CA GLN A 776 10.94 14.66 32.12
C GLN A 776 9.84 13.74 31.57
N MET A 777 9.75 12.52 32.08
CA MET A 777 8.68 11.58 31.73
C MET A 777 7.31 12.17 32.06
N PHE A 778 7.14 12.67 33.26
CA PHE A 778 5.90 13.26 33.70
C PHE A 778 5.55 14.53 32.90
N SER A 779 6.49 15.46 32.72
CA SER A 779 6.24 16.72 32.02
C SER A 779 5.86 16.52 30.56
N MET A 780 6.55 15.62 29.85
CA MET A 780 6.17 15.27 28.46
C MET A 780 4.87 14.50 28.41
N GLY A 781 4.65 13.56 29.33
CA GLY A 781 3.41 12.82 29.43
C GLY A 781 2.20 13.71 29.63
N ILE A 782 2.24 14.65 30.61
CA ILE A 782 1.12 15.55 30.88
C ILE A 782 0.82 16.49 29.72
N ILE A 783 1.82 16.91 28.94
CA ILE A 783 1.63 17.72 27.73
C ILE A 783 0.85 16.91 26.69
N GLY A 784 1.24 15.67 26.44
CA GLY A 784 0.53 14.77 25.53
C GLY A 784 -0.90 14.49 25.99
N PHE A 785 -1.09 14.29 27.28
CA PHE A 785 -2.41 14.09 27.88
C PHE A 785 -3.32 15.30 27.67
N LEU A 786 -2.85 16.49 28.04
CA LEU A 786 -3.64 17.72 27.90
C LEU A 786 -3.94 18.03 26.43
N ALA A 787 -2.99 17.82 25.53
CA ALA A 787 -3.23 17.96 24.10
C ALA A 787 -4.38 17.04 23.65
N GLY A 788 -4.34 15.77 24.03
CA GLY A 788 -5.41 14.84 23.70
C GLY A 788 -6.76 15.22 24.27
N VAL A 789 -6.82 15.67 25.52
CA VAL A 789 -8.08 16.08 26.17
C VAL A 789 -8.65 17.36 25.54
N LEU A 790 -7.84 18.40 25.37
CA LEU A 790 -8.30 19.71 24.93
C LEU A 790 -8.74 19.72 23.45
N PHE A 791 -7.98 19.10 22.58
CA PHE A 791 -8.28 19.09 21.15
C PHE A 791 -9.36 18.05 20.79
N ARG A 792 -9.39 16.89 21.45
CA ARG A 792 -10.37 15.84 21.15
C ARG A 792 -11.77 16.16 21.70
N LYS A 793 -11.88 16.91 22.82
CA LYS A 793 -13.15 17.42 23.33
C LYS A 793 -13.67 18.63 22.56
N GLY A 794 -12.92 19.15 21.60
CA GLY A 794 -13.28 20.33 20.83
C GLY A 794 -13.19 21.65 21.59
N TRP A 795 -12.52 21.69 22.78
CA TRP A 795 -12.27 22.94 23.51
C TRP A 795 -11.30 23.82 22.73
N LEU A 796 -10.33 23.20 22.03
CA LEU A 796 -9.43 23.88 21.11
C LEU A 796 -9.67 23.39 19.69
N ARG A 797 -9.64 24.30 18.70
CA ARG A 797 -9.77 23.94 17.28
C ARG A 797 -8.51 23.20 16.82
N ARG A 798 -8.68 22.13 16.07
CA ARG A 798 -7.59 21.36 15.48
C ARG A 798 -7.02 22.09 14.26
N SER A 799 -6.26 23.17 14.51
CA SER A 799 -5.62 23.99 13.48
C SER A 799 -4.14 24.16 13.80
N ARG A 800 -3.31 24.38 12.75
CA ARG A 800 -1.86 24.65 12.91
C ARG A 800 -1.57 25.73 13.96
N GLY A 801 -2.33 26.84 13.89
CA GLY A 801 -2.16 27.96 14.82
C GLY A 801 -2.47 27.57 16.26
N ALA A 802 -3.60 26.92 16.51
CA ALA A 802 -3.98 26.51 17.86
C ALA A 802 -3.03 25.48 18.47
N LEU A 803 -2.54 24.52 17.65
CA LEU A 803 -1.53 23.54 18.06
C LEU A 803 -0.21 24.23 18.42
N SER A 804 0.23 25.20 17.61
CA SER A 804 1.47 25.95 17.84
C SER A 804 1.39 26.82 19.10
N VAL A 805 0.27 27.49 19.31
CA VAL A 805 0.03 28.29 20.54
C VAL A 805 0.01 27.39 21.78
N PHE A 806 -0.71 26.25 21.70
CA PHE A 806 -0.71 25.27 22.78
C PHE A 806 0.70 24.72 23.04
N GLY A 807 1.46 24.40 22.01
CA GLY A 807 2.83 23.91 22.14
C GLY A 807 3.78 24.92 22.77
N ALA A 808 3.67 26.22 22.43
CA ALA A 808 4.46 27.27 23.03
C ALA A 808 4.14 27.45 24.54
N ILE A 809 2.85 27.48 24.88
CA ILE A 809 2.40 27.56 26.27
C ILE A 809 2.84 26.31 27.05
N ALA A 810 2.66 25.15 26.50
CA ALA A 810 3.05 23.88 27.13
C ALA A 810 4.56 23.79 27.40
N ALA A 811 5.41 24.30 26.50
CA ALA A 811 6.85 24.34 26.71
C ALA A 811 7.25 25.25 27.89
N VAL A 812 6.72 26.48 27.96
CA VAL A 812 7.11 27.44 29.00
C VAL A 812 6.41 27.13 30.31
N VAL A 813 5.08 26.94 30.30
CA VAL A 813 4.26 26.84 31.52
C VAL A 813 4.27 25.44 32.10
N ILE A 814 4.16 24.38 31.28
CA ILE A 814 4.05 23.00 31.77
C ILE A 814 5.44 22.39 31.92
N TYR A 815 6.23 22.36 30.83
CA TYR A 815 7.55 21.75 30.89
C TYR A 815 8.50 22.57 31.78
N GLY A 816 8.63 23.86 31.52
CA GLY A 816 9.43 24.77 32.35
C GLY A 816 8.90 24.86 33.78
N GLY A 817 7.57 24.88 33.95
CA GLY A 817 6.91 24.88 35.26
C GLY A 817 7.22 23.67 36.13
N ILE A 818 7.50 22.53 35.56
CA ILE A 818 7.85 21.29 36.26
C ILE A 818 9.39 21.14 36.37
N MET A 819 10.12 21.37 35.28
CA MET A 819 11.55 21.09 35.22
C MET A 819 12.40 22.09 35.98
N ASN A 820 12.00 23.38 36.03
CA ASN A 820 12.75 24.40 36.78
C ASN A 820 12.72 24.15 38.30
N PRO A 821 11.55 23.94 38.94
CA PRO A 821 11.54 23.57 40.36
C PRO A 821 12.18 22.20 40.62
N ALA A 822 12.02 21.24 39.73
CA ALA A 822 12.72 19.95 39.85
C ALA A 822 14.24 20.13 39.87
N SER A 823 14.78 21.01 39.02
CA SER A 823 16.20 21.34 39.01
C SER A 823 16.64 22.03 40.31
N ALA A 824 15.82 22.92 40.87
CA ALA A 824 16.09 23.53 42.17
C ALA A 824 16.16 22.44 43.26
N LEU A 825 15.22 21.50 43.30
CA LEU A 825 15.19 20.40 44.27
C LEU A 825 16.41 19.44 44.10
N MET A 826 16.88 19.24 42.90
CA MET A 826 18.00 18.31 42.63
C MET A 826 19.38 18.90 42.90
N TYR A 827 19.54 20.20 42.69
CA TYR A 827 20.89 20.81 42.68
C TYR A 827 21.13 21.85 43.75
N SER A 828 20.10 22.30 44.52
CA SER A 828 20.27 23.27 45.63
C SER A 828 20.30 22.57 46.97
N GLN A 829 21.21 23.03 47.87
CA GLN A 829 21.31 22.53 49.26
C GLN A 829 20.13 22.98 50.10
N GLU A 830 19.61 24.17 49.82
CA GLU A 830 18.42 24.75 50.50
C GLU A 830 17.38 25.14 49.47
N THR A 831 16.15 24.68 49.64
CA THR A 831 15.02 24.99 48.75
C THR A 831 14.19 26.08 49.41
N ASN A 832 14.42 27.33 49.03
CA ASN A 832 13.58 28.46 49.44
C ASN A 832 12.98 29.19 48.23
N TRP A 833 12.03 30.09 48.48
CA TRP A 833 11.33 30.81 47.42
C TRP A 833 12.28 31.61 46.49
N LYS A 834 13.34 32.15 47.00
CA LYS A 834 14.33 32.89 46.22
C LYS A 834 15.09 31.98 45.25
N VAL A 835 15.46 30.80 45.69
CA VAL A 835 16.13 29.78 44.86
C VAL A 835 15.19 29.32 43.75
N LEU A 836 13.94 29.00 44.03
CA LEU A 836 12.95 28.63 43.02
C LEU A 836 12.80 29.69 41.95
N VAL A 837 12.63 30.97 42.34
CA VAL A 837 12.52 32.10 41.41
C VAL A 837 13.77 32.22 40.53
N THR A 838 14.95 32.03 41.12
CA THR A 838 16.23 32.06 40.37
C THR A 838 16.28 30.98 39.28
N TYR A 839 15.87 29.73 39.59
CA TYR A 839 15.83 28.66 38.59
C TYR A 839 14.81 28.93 37.47
N TYR A 840 13.66 29.56 37.78
CA TYR A 840 12.71 30.00 36.76
C TYR A 840 13.31 31.06 35.84
N ILE A 841 13.99 32.06 36.39
CA ILE A 841 14.58 33.14 35.60
C ILE A 841 15.73 32.61 34.73
N THR A 842 16.58 31.78 35.28
CA THR A 842 17.72 31.21 34.54
C THR A 842 17.32 30.14 33.52
N GLY A 843 16.27 29.39 33.80
CA GLY A 843 15.73 28.38 32.89
C GLY A 843 14.89 28.94 31.73
N PHE A 844 14.27 30.11 31.91
CA PHE A 844 13.35 30.74 30.95
C PHE A 844 13.91 30.89 29.51
N PRO A 845 15.19 31.25 29.27
CA PRO A 845 15.75 31.30 27.93
C PRO A 845 15.68 29.96 27.20
N MET A 846 15.99 28.87 27.90
CA MET A 846 15.97 27.51 27.37
C MET A 846 14.54 27.03 27.14
N ASP A 847 13.61 27.42 28.00
CA ASP A 847 12.16 27.15 27.80
C ASP A 847 11.66 27.88 26.54
N CYS A 848 12.13 29.09 26.26
CA CYS A 848 11.82 29.85 25.06
C CYS A 848 12.38 29.16 23.79
N VAL A 849 13.60 28.62 23.83
CA VAL A 849 14.15 27.82 22.72
C VAL A 849 13.31 26.58 22.48
N HIS A 850 12.90 25.88 23.53
CA HIS A 850 12.04 24.72 23.47
C HIS A 850 10.66 25.05 22.89
N ALA A 851 10.09 26.20 23.29
CA ALA A 851 8.83 26.70 22.73
C ALA A 851 8.95 26.99 21.22
N ALA A 852 10.01 27.67 20.81
CA ALA A 852 10.26 27.99 19.40
C ALA A 852 10.45 26.73 18.56
N ALA A 853 11.22 25.75 19.05
CA ALA A 853 11.39 24.46 18.42
C ALA A 853 10.05 23.72 18.27
N THR A 854 9.26 23.67 19.35
CA THR A 854 7.94 23.02 19.34
C THR A 854 7.00 23.66 18.33
N VAL A 855 6.94 25.00 18.28
CA VAL A 855 6.14 25.75 17.29
C VAL A 855 6.58 25.43 15.87
N LEU A 856 7.89 25.47 15.61
CA LEU A 856 8.45 25.16 14.28
C LEU A 856 8.06 23.75 13.82
N PHE A 857 8.30 22.75 14.67
CA PHE A 857 7.99 21.36 14.33
C PHE A 857 6.48 21.12 14.22
N LEU A 858 5.63 21.76 15.01
CA LEU A 858 4.18 21.67 14.84
C LEU A 858 3.69 22.33 13.54
N LEU A 859 4.26 23.46 13.14
CA LEU A 859 3.92 24.10 11.87
C LEU A 859 4.27 23.21 10.65
N VAL A 860 5.36 22.45 10.74
CA VAL A 860 5.84 21.58 9.64
C VAL A 860 5.18 20.21 9.68
N LEU A 861 5.11 19.56 10.85
CA LEU A 861 4.77 18.15 10.99
C LEU A 861 3.29 17.88 11.36
N ALA A 862 2.61 18.83 12.03
CA ALA A 862 1.30 18.51 12.63
C ALA A 862 0.27 18.10 11.59
N GLU A 863 0.10 18.86 10.51
CA GLU A 863 -0.94 18.59 9.53
C GLU A 863 -0.68 17.30 8.75
N PRO A 864 0.52 17.07 8.13
CA PRO A 864 0.76 15.85 7.37
C PRO A 864 0.75 14.60 8.24
N MET A 865 1.21 14.69 9.49
CA MET A 865 1.16 13.54 10.39
C MET A 865 -0.25 13.25 10.89
N LEU A 866 -0.99 14.26 11.35
CA LEU A 866 -2.37 14.07 11.83
C LEU A 866 -3.27 13.49 10.74
N GLU A 867 -3.12 13.95 9.50
CA GLU A 867 -3.89 13.43 8.37
C GLU A 867 -3.58 11.95 8.10
N LYS A 868 -2.30 11.57 8.08
CA LYS A 868 -1.90 10.16 7.94
C LYS A 868 -2.39 9.30 9.10
N LEU A 869 -2.26 9.79 10.33
CA LEU A 869 -2.72 9.07 11.52
C LEU A 869 -4.24 8.91 11.54
N ASP A 870 -5.01 9.92 11.11
CA ASP A 870 -6.46 9.84 11.00
C ASP A 870 -6.89 8.82 9.93
N ARG A 871 -6.22 8.80 8.79
CA ARG A 871 -6.44 7.78 7.76
C ARG A 871 -6.16 6.37 8.28
N ILE A 872 -5.05 6.17 9.00
CA ILE A 872 -4.71 4.88 9.62
C ILE A 872 -5.80 4.47 10.63
N LYS A 873 -6.29 5.42 11.44
CA LYS A 873 -7.37 5.14 12.40
C LYS A 873 -8.65 4.66 11.73
N VAL A 874 -9.08 5.34 10.68
CA VAL A 874 -10.30 4.97 9.92
C VAL A 874 -10.13 3.62 9.23
N LYS A 875 -9.00 3.42 8.55
CA LYS A 875 -8.73 2.20 7.78
C LYS A 875 -8.65 0.94 8.64
N TYR A 876 -8.09 1.06 9.83
CA TYR A 876 -7.83 -0.08 10.73
C TYR A 876 -8.70 -0.09 11.99
N GLY A 877 -9.63 0.86 12.12
CA GLY A 877 -10.49 0.97 13.31
C GLY A 877 -9.69 1.18 14.60
N LEU A 878 -8.54 1.86 14.52
CA LEU A 878 -7.73 2.15 15.68
C LEU A 878 -8.36 3.29 16.46
N VAL A 879 -8.79 3.02 17.65
CA VAL A 879 -9.40 4.00 18.58
C VAL A 879 -10.75 4.55 18.09
N GLU A 880 -11.83 4.06 18.65
CA GLU A 880 -13.14 4.73 18.69
C GLU A 880 -13.20 5.85 19.72
#